data_909b4eed97a5349e57932e1e759dc94b
#
_entry.id   909b4eed97a5349e57932e1e759dc94b
#
_cell.length_a   1.000
_cell.length_b   1.000
_cell.length_c   1.000
_cell.angle_alpha   90.00
_cell.angle_beta   90.00
_cell.angle_gamma   90.00
#
_symmetry.space_group_name_H-M   'P 1'
#
loop_
_entity.id
_entity.type
_entity.pdbx_description
1 polymer ?
#
loop_
_entity_poly.entity_id
_entity_poly.type
_entity_poly.pdbx_seq_one_letter_code
_entity_poly.pdbx_strand_id
1 'polypeptide(L)'
;TVVVNPATAGELPVLAWFTQSPSAASTRAGTRASVFFDGQFYDNVFVRQRGGATVGAGSKKFVFNTGYRFRFSDEYDRVKEFNLNQNGSDPAYLRPPLAFETMRRAGCPASQCFLMLSVLNKQVDRVGIFVEQVDRAFLERNGLDPHGALYKFVQRAQITPVFNDINSGIEKKTRKGENFSDIAAVVQGLNAATAEQRRVFVFDHFNLPAMMDYLAARCLLQDTDDIRKNFYFYRDTEGSGEWSIFPWDKDWTFGVVGDGWTYTSHPFLGDEAHAKDGGRQWSVFLDVMYNLPETREMFLRRTRTVMDELLQPPGTPLAQRFFESRIDELFAPAGSRLGNLSSAVNSLKGYFPARRTQLYVDHNISNKTSQPPGGNAGIPNAQPQQAAIRFGVYDHDPLSGNQDEEYIELINPNAYAVDISGWQLAGGVEHAFQPGTVLLAGGRLYVTPSALAFRSRTASPRGGQGLFVQGDYKGHLSNWGETVQLIDRFGRVVDTLAYAGTPSDQQRWLRITEIMYNPAGGGGYDSQAYEFVELKNIGTATLPLDGVKLTEGVSYAFPPGGKVSVASGECIVIARNRAAFTDRYGADVRLAPGVFTGNLDNAGEKIKLEDRTNNTILEFKYRDTWRPETDGLGYSLTIKDATDPDLDRWDKSGAWQASSRPGGSPGT
;
A
#
# COMPACT_ATOMS: atom_id res chain seq x y z
N THR A 1 -2.04 -27.74 35.04
CA THR A 1 -1.44 -26.44 35.37
C THR A 1 -0.02 -26.46 34.86
N VAL A 2 0.29 -25.65 33.84
CA VAL A 2 1.64 -25.49 33.34
C VAL A 2 2.30 -24.44 34.21
N VAL A 3 3.33 -24.79 34.96
CA VAL A 3 4.17 -23.83 35.65
C VAL A 3 5.41 -23.60 34.78
N VAL A 4 5.46 -22.48 34.09
CA VAL A 4 6.70 -22.02 33.45
C VAL A 4 7.58 -21.53 34.60
N ASN A 5 8.73 -22.17 34.80
CA ASN A 5 9.70 -21.70 35.80
C ASN A 5 10.30 -20.36 35.32
N PRO A 6 10.06 -19.24 36.00
CA PRO A 6 10.60 -17.96 35.59
C PRO A 6 12.12 -17.95 35.47
N ALA A 7 12.81 -18.80 36.23
CA ALA A 7 14.27 -18.92 36.18
C ALA A 7 14.80 -19.51 34.84
N THR A 8 13.93 -20.13 34.01
CA THR A 8 14.32 -20.64 32.68
C THR A 8 14.06 -19.62 31.57
N ALA A 9 13.27 -18.58 31.82
CA ALA A 9 12.84 -17.65 30.78
C ALA A 9 13.96 -16.70 30.35
N GLY A 10 14.82 -16.25 31.27
CA GLY A 10 15.76 -15.17 30.92
C GLY A 10 15.00 -13.97 30.37
N GLU A 11 15.62 -13.25 29.43
CA GLU A 11 15.00 -12.15 28.69
C GLU A 11 14.45 -12.59 27.30
N LEU A 12 14.60 -13.86 26.92
CA LEU A 12 14.06 -14.38 25.67
C LEU A 12 12.57 -14.73 25.80
N PRO A 13 11.73 -14.46 24.78
CA PRO A 13 10.39 -15.02 24.70
C PRO A 13 10.45 -16.55 24.81
N VAL A 14 9.56 -17.14 25.62
CA VAL A 14 9.54 -18.58 25.88
C VAL A 14 8.35 -19.24 25.20
N LEU A 15 8.63 -20.16 24.27
CA LEU A 15 7.65 -21.04 23.65
C LEU A 15 7.66 -22.38 24.37
N ALA A 16 6.73 -22.62 25.29
CA ALA A 16 6.54 -23.94 25.91
C ALA A 16 5.55 -24.76 25.08
N TRP A 17 5.94 -25.97 24.69
CA TRP A 17 5.07 -26.85 23.94
C TRP A 17 5.18 -28.30 24.41
N PHE A 18 4.07 -29.02 24.30
CA PHE A 18 3.88 -30.33 24.88
C PHE A 18 3.33 -31.29 23.84
N THR A 19 3.95 -32.44 23.67
CA THR A 19 3.48 -33.51 22.79
C THR A 19 3.80 -34.87 23.38
N GLN A 20 2.94 -35.84 23.07
CA GLN A 20 3.20 -37.24 23.41
C GLN A 20 4.21 -37.92 22.48
N SER A 21 4.44 -37.33 21.29
CA SER A 21 5.27 -37.89 20.24
C SER A 21 6.34 -36.91 19.75
N PRO A 22 7.38 -36.62 20.56
CA PRO A 22 8.46 -35.68 20.17
C PRO A 22 9.19 -36.10 18.91
N SER A 23 9.40 -37.40 18.71
CA SER A 23 10.02 -37.95 17.50
C SER A 23 9.20 -37.68 16.23
N ALA A 24 7.88 -37.80 16.29
CA ALA A 24 6.99 -37.52 15.18
C ALA A 24 7.00 -36.00 14.82
N ALA A 25 7.12 -35.11 15.81
CA ALA A 25 7.30 -33.67 15.56
C ALA A 25 8.58 -33.35 14.75
N SER A 26 9.54 -34.28 14.72
CA SER A 26 10.79 -34.16 13.98
C SER A 26 10.72 -34.83 12.61
N THR A 27 9.54 -35.17 12.11
CA THR A 27 9.28 -35.70 10.77
C THR A 27 8.40 -34.75 9.97
N ARG A 28 8.30 -34.97 8.67
CA ARG A 28 7.36 -34.26 7.79
C ARG A 28 5.90 -34.58 8.08
N ALA A 29 5.62 -35.79 8.56
CA ALA A 29 4.27 -36.21 8.96
C ALA A 29 3.76 -35.43 10.18
N GLY A 30 4.64 -35.06 11.09
CA GLY A 30 4.32 -34.22 12.23
C GLY A 30 3.47 -34.89 13.30
N THR A 31 3.04 -34.11 14.29
CA THR A 31 2.17 -34.53 15.38
C THR A 31 1.35 -33.35 15.92
N ARG A 32 0.40 -33.64 16.82
CA ARG A 32 -0.31 -32.61 17.57
C ARG A 32 0.44 -32.27 18.87
N ALA A 33 0.33 -31.02 19.26
CA ALA A 33 0.93 -30.48 20.47
C ALA A 33 0.02 -29.41 21.09
N SER A 34 0.20 -29.16 22.38
CA SER A 34 -0.32 -27.99 23.07
C SER A 34 0.82 -26.97 23.19
N VAL A 35 0.53 -25.71 23.01
CA VAL A 35 1.50 -24.62 23.05
C VAL A 35 1.07 -23.60 24.11
N PHE A 36 2.02 -23.13 24.90
CA PHE A 36 1.84 -22.00 25.81
C PHE A 36 2.86 -20.91 25.49
N PHE A 37 2.37 -19.71 25.23
CA PHE A 37 3.19 -18.56 24.92
C PHE A 37 2.51 -17.28 25.44
N ASP A 38 3.29 -16.42 26.06
CA ASP A 38 2.85 -15.12 26.54
C ASP A 38 1.51 -15.13 27.29
N GLY A 39 1.40 -16.04 28.29
CA GLY A 39 0.19 -16.20 29.10
C GLY A 39 -0.99 -16.91 28.41
N GLN A 40 -0.89 -17.23 27.13
CA GLN A 40 -1.94 -17.88 26.37
C GLN A 40 -1.67 -19.35 26.10
N PHE A 41 -2.71 -20.17 26.17
CA PHE A 41 -2.67 -21.59 25.88
C PHE A 41 -3.36 -21.89 24.56
N TYR A 42 -2.68 -22.64 23.70
CA TYR A 42 -3.17 -23.07 22.40
C TYR A 42 -3.16 -24.60 22.35
N ASP A 43 -4.30 -25.20 22.15
CA ASP A 43 -4.40 -26.66 22.01
C ASP A 43 -4.48 -27.09 20.54
N ASN A 44 -4.22 -28.38 20.31
CA ASN A 44 -4.34 -29.03 19.00
C ASN A 44 -3.49 -28.35 17.89
N VAL A 45 -2.35 -27.79 18.25
CA VAL A 45 -1.40 -27.19 17.31
C VAL A 45 -0.70 -28.30 16.54
N PHE A 46 -0.63 -28.21 15.22
CA PHE A 46 0.10 -29.17 14.40
C PHE A 46 1.56 -28.76 14.30
N VAL A 47 2.47 -29.65 14.72
CA VAL A 47 3.92 -29.40 14.70
C VAL A 47 4.59 -30.43 13.82
N ARG A 48 5.43 -29.99 12.89
CA ARG A 48 6.18 -30.83 11.97
C ARG A 48 7.54 -30.28 11.65
N GLN A 49 8.42 -31.14 11.14
CA GLN A 49 9.68 -30.73 10.57
C GLN A 49 9.47 -29.85 9.33
N ARG A 50 10.33 -28.83 9.18
CA ARG A 50 10.40 -27.97 8.00
C ARG A 50 11.85 -27.79 7.53
N GLY A 51 12.02 -27.17 6.37
CA GLY A 51 13.31 -26.87 5.73
C GLY A 51 13.53 -27.67 4.46
N GLY A 52 14.51 -27.29 3.66
CA GLY A 52 14.96 -27.95 2.44
C GLY A 52 16.28 -28.73 2.71
N ALA A 53 17.41 -28.18 2.27
CA ALA A 53 18.73 -28.79 2.42
C ALA A 53 19.17 -28.97 3.88
N THR A 54 18.67 -28.15 4.82
CA THR A 54 18.98 -28.19 6.25
C THR A 54 17.98 -29.02 7.08
N VAL A 55 17.33 -30.01 6.46
CA VAL A 55 16.31 -30.86 7.10
C VAL A 55 16.81 -31.53 8.37
N GLY A 56 18.10 -31.90 8.45
CA GLY A 56 18.71 -32.50 9.63
C GLY A 56 18.82 -31.60 10.86
N ALA A 57 18.64 -30.30 10.69
CA ALA A 57 18.89 -29.31 11.72
C ALA A 57 17.76 -29.15 12.77
N GLY A 58 16.61 -29.80 12.59
CA GLY A 58 15.54 -29.79 13.60
C GLY A 58 14.58 -28.61 13.57
N SER A 59 14.60 -27.79 12.52
CA SER A 59 13.62 -26.70 12.33
C SER A 59 12.18 -27.21 12.32
N LYS A 60 11.29 -26.46 12.97
CA LYS A 60 9.87 -26.81 13.13
C LYS A 60 8.96 -25.81 12.44
N LYS A 61 7.79 -26.28 12.06
CA LYS A 61 6.65 -25.43 11.68
C LYS A 61 5.52 -25.71 12.64
N PHE A 62 4.95 -24.65 13.20
CA PHE A 62 3.78 -24.68 14.05
C PHE A 62 2.59 -24.15 13.25
N VAL A 63 1.49 -24.93 13.21
CA VAL A 63 0.26 -24.55 12.50
C VAL A 63 -0.90 -24.60 13.48
N PHE A 64 -1.53 -23.47 13.68
CA PHE A 64 -2.62 -23.30 14.63
C PHE A 64 -3.95 -23.64 13.97
N ASN A 65 -4.89 -24.17 14.76
CA ASN A 65 -6.23 -24.42 14.29
C ASN A 65 -6.91 -23.10 13.88
N THR A 66 -7.86 -23.15 12.95
CA THR A 66 -8.55 -21.96 12.41
C THR A 66 -9.25 -21.11 13.47
N GLY A 67 -9.62 -21.69 14.63
CA GLY A 67 -10.18 -20.96 15.77
C GLY A 67 -9.16 -20.30 16.70
N TYR A 68 -7.88 -20.65 16.58
CA TYR A 68 -6.82 -20.17 17.46
C TYR A 68 -5.66 -19.66 16.60
N ARG A 69 -5.40 -18.36 16.68
CA ARG A 69 -4.25 -17.76 16.03
C ARG A 69 -3.21 -17.40 17.10
N PHE A 70 -1.96 -17.66 16.81
CA PHE A 70 -0.86 -17.33 17.70
C PHE A 70 -0.63 -15.82 17.73
N ARG A 71 -0.64 -15.24 18.93
CA ARG A 71 -0.32 -13.83 19.17
C ARG A 71 1.11 -13.72 19.68
N PHE A 72 1.97 -12.98 19.01
CA PHE A 72 3.37 -12.83 19.41
C PHE A 72 3.77 -11.41 19.80
N SER A 73 2.93 -10.42 19.56
CA SER A 73 3.09 -9.05 20.04
C SER A 73 1.75 -8.34 20.12
N ASP A 74 1.70 -7.19 20.82
CA ASP A 74 0.50 -6.36 20.88
C ASP A 74 0.19 -5.67 19.55
N GLU A 75 1.22 -5.40 18.75
CA GLU A 75 1.09 -4.81 17.42
C GLU A 75 0.63 -5.80 16.37
N TYR A 76 0.81 -7.11 16.65
CA TYR A 76 0.55 -8.15 15.69
C TYR A 76 -0.29 -9.27 16.30
N ASP A 77 -1.56 -9.22 16.02
CA ASP A 77 -2.57 -9.92 16.73
C ASP A 77 -2.51 -11.44 16.53
N ARG A 78 -2.46 -11.95 15.29
CA ARG A 78 -2.68 -13.38 15.07
C ARG A 78 -2.04 -13.92 13.80
N VAL A 79 -1.12 -14.87 13.94
CA VAL A 79 -0.60 -15.68 12.83
C VAL A 79 -1.21 -17.08 12.85
N LYS A 80 -1.54 -17.60 11.68
CA LYS A 80 -2.04 -18.97 11.52
C LYS A 80 -0.92 -20.00 11.67
N GLU A 81 0.27 -19.66 11.24
CA GLU A 81 1.44 -20.52 11.29
C GLU A 81 2.73 -19.72 11.40
N PHE A 82 3.75 -20.28 12.04
CA PHE A 82 5.08 -19.71 12.06
C PHE A 82 6.16 -20.79 11.96
N ASN A 83 7.37 -20.35 11.70
CA ASN A 83 8.53 -21.22 11.62
C ASN A 83 9.44 -20.96 12.83
N LEU A 84 9.86 -22.03 13.48
CA LEU A 84 10.94 -22.01 14.47
C LEU A 84 12.16 -22.66 13.82
N ASN A 85 13.05 -21.82 13.30
CA ASN A 85 14.23 -22.29 12.62
C ASN A 85 15.32 -22.64 13.63
N GLN A 86 16.04 -23.71 13.34
CA GLN A 86 17.32 -23.96 13.95
C GLN A 86 18.38 -23.33 13.08
N ASN A 87 19.39 -22.77 13.72
CA ASN A 87 20.53 -22.24 13.05
C ASN A 87 21.44 -23.39 12.58
N GLY A 88 21.55 -23.56 11.26
CA GLY A 88 22.46 -24.52 10.64
C GLY A 88 23.67 -23.87 9.99
N SER A 89 23.53 -22.63 9.57
CA SER A 89 24.49 -21.90 8.73
C SER A 89 25.02 -20.61 9.35
N ASP A 90 24.36 -20.07 10.39
CA ASP A 90 24.79 -18.87 11.08
C ASP A 90 25.28 -19.15 12.52
N PRO A 91 26.58 -19.27 12.76
CA PRO A 91 27.12 -19.54 14.10
C PRO A 91 26.75 -18.47 15.15
N ALA A 92 26.40 -17.26 14.73
CA ALA A 92 26.02 -16.17 15.62
C ALA A 92 24.52 -16.19 16.00
N TYR A 93 23.67 -16.92 15.30
CA TYR A 93 22.20 -16.90 15.43
C TYR A 93 21.50 -15.56 15.11
N LEU A 94 22.25 -14.56 14.66
CA LEU A 94 21.80 -13.18 14.58
C LEU A 94 21.54 -12.69 13.14
N ARG A 95 22.08 -13.38 12.12
CA ARG A 95 21.92 -12.94 10.73
C ARG A 95 20.47 -12.84 10.30
N PRO A 96 19.62 -13.86 10.44
CA PRO A 96 18.22 -13.72 10.04
C PRO A 96 17.45 -12.62 10.78
N PRO A 97 17.49 -12.49 12.14
CA PRO A 97 16.84 -11.39 12.83
C PRO A 97 17.33 -10.02 12.36
N LEU A 98 18.63 -9.83 12.25
CA LEU A 98 19.24 -8.57 11.83
C LEU A 98 18.91 -8.24 10.36
N ALA A 99 18.94 -9.24 9.47
CA ALA A 99 18.65 -9.04 8.06
C ALA A 99 17.19 -8.67 7.82
N PHE A 100 16.23 -9.38 8.43
CA PHE A 100 14.82 -9.04 8.29
C PHE A 100 14.50 -7.67 8.91
N GLU A 101 15.14 -7.31 10.04
CA GLU A 101 15.00 -5.97 10.62
C GLU A 101 15.57 -4.90 9.68
N THR A 102 16.72 -5.13 9.06
CA THR A 102 17.31 -4.22 8.07
C THR A 102 16.38 -4.01 6.88
N MET A 103 15.79 -5.08 6.35
CA MET A 103 14.80 -5.00 5.27
C MET A 103 13.60 -4.12 5.67
N ARG A 104 13.00 -4.34 6.86
CA ARG A 104 11.88 -3.52 7.34
C ARG A 104 12.25 -2.06 7.52
N ARG A 105 13.43 -1.78 8.10
CA ARG A 105 13.91 -0.40 8.29
C ARG A 105 14.20 0.31 6.97
N ALA A 106 14.55 -0.44 5.94
CA ALA A 106 14.71 0.09 4.60
C ALA A 106 13.37 0.31 3.86
N GLY A 107 12.22 -0.03 4.47
CA GLY A 107 10.89 0.12 3.86
C GLY A 107 10.34 -1.14 3.20
N CYS A 108 11.13 -2.21 3.12
CA CYS A 108 10.67 -3.46 2.49
C CYS A 108 9.81 -4.27 3.45
N PRO A 109 8.59 -4.70 3.08
CA PRO A 109 7.81 -5.66 3.86
C PRO A 109 8.61 -6.94 4.09
N ALA A 110 8.87 -7.27 5.36
CA ALA A 110 9.68 -8.42 5.72
C ALA A 110 9.15 -9.11 6.98
N SER A 111 9.44 -10.42 7.07
CA SER A 111 9.00 -11.25 8.18
C SER A 111 9.47 -10.72 9.53
N GLN A 112 8.62 -10.79 10.55
CA GLN A 112 9.06 -10.67 11.92
C GLN A 112 10.00 -11.85 12.23
N CYS A 113 11.13 -11.54 12.86
CA CYS A 113 12.16 -12.53 13.14
C CYS A 113 12.91 -12.16 14.42
N PHE A 114 12.96 -13.10 15.37
CA PHE A 114 13.61 -12.90 16.66
C PHE A 114 14.01 -14.23 17.30
N LEU A 115 14.89 -14.18 18.30
CA LEU A 115 15.29 -15.35 19.07
C LEU A 115 14.20 -15.72 20.09
N MET A 116 14.00 -17.03 20.27
CA MET A 116 12.99 -17.57 21.16
C MET A 116 13.52 -18.83 21.87
N LEU A 117 13.26 -18.96 23.16
CA LEU A 117 13.58 -20.17 23.91
C LEU A 117 12.47 -21.21 23.71
N SER A 118 12.79 -22.33 23.08
CA SER A 118 11.89 -23.49 22.94
C SER A 118 12.03 -24.42 24.15
N VAL A 119 10.90 -24.71 24.80
CA VAL A 119 10.79 -25.64 25.93
C VAL A 119 9.83 -26.77 25.55
N LEU A 120 10.35 -27.97 25.34
CA LEU A 120 9.60 -29.16 25.00
C LEU A 120 9.38 -30.03 26.23
N ASN A 121 8.14 -30.35 26.54
CA ASN A 121 7.78 -31.24 27.65
C ASN A 121 8.50 -30.87 28.98
N LYS A 122 8.54 -29.56 29.29
CA LYS A 122 9.16 -28.96 30.48
C LYS A 122 10.72 -28.93 30.48
N GLN A 123 11.34 -29.36 29.41
CA GLN A 123 12.80 -29.28 29.24
C GLN A 123 13.19 -28.25 28.21
N VAL A 124 14.24 -27.50 28.44
CA VAL A 124 14.80 -26.61 27.45
C VAL A 124 15.24 -27.44 26.26
N ASP A 125 14.61 -27.20 25.12
CA ASP A 125 14.94 -27.86 23.85
C ASP A 125 16.09 -27.11 23.16
N ARG A 126 15.90 -25.80 22.93
CA ARG A 126 16.90 -24.97 22.23
C ARG A 126 16.57 -23.48 22.28
N VAL A 127 17.52 -22.65 21.89
CA VAL A 127 17.23 -21.32 21.35
C VAL A 127 16.94 -21.51 19.85
N GLY A 128 15.76 -21.11 19.43
CA GLY A 128 15.32 -21.15 18.04
C GLY A 128 15.15 -19.72 17.49
N ILE A 129 15.07 -19.62 16.18
CA ILE A 129 14.80 -18.37 15.48
C ILE A 129 13.33 -18.41 15.02
N PHE A 130 12.48 -17.56 15.63
CA PHE A 130 11.14 -17.34 15.14
C PHE A 130 11.21 -16.65 13.77
N VAL A 131 10.49 -17.13 12.79
CA VAL A 131 10.33 -16.50 11.49
C VAL A 131 8.86 -16.56 11.08
N GLU A 132 8.27 -15.38 10.93
CA GLU A 132 6.91 -15.24 10.43
C GLU A 132 6.78 -15.86 9.04
N GLN A 133 5.66 -16.52 8.80
CA GLN A 133 5.35 -17.04 7.48
C GLN A 133 4.81 -15.93 6.59
N VAL A 134 5.35 -15.80 5.40
CA VAL A 134 4.77 -14.90 4.39
C VAL A 134 3.51 -15.54 3.82
N ASP A 135 2.37 -15.05 4.26
CA ASP A 135 1.02 -15.50 3.92
C ASP A 135 0.03 -14.31 4.00
N ARG A 136 -1.28 -14.59 4.04
CA ARG A 136 -2.30 -13.53 4.14
C ARG A 136 -2.15 -12.65 5.37
N ALA A 137 -1.83 -13.24 6.53
CA ALA A 137 -1.65 -12.48 7.76
C ALA A 137 -0.43 -11.55 7.67
N PHE A 138 0.65 -11.97 7.01
CA PHE A 138 1.78 -11.11 6.69
C PHE A 138 1.37 -9.95 5.78
N LEU A 139 0.55 -10.19 4.75
CA LEU A 139 0.07 -9.13 3.86
C LEU A 139 -0.78 -8.11 4.62
N GLU A 140 -1.75 -8.56 5.41
CA GLU A 140 -2.59 -7.70 6.27
C GLU A 140 -1.75 -6.83 7.21
N ARG A 141 -0.75 -7.41 7.89
CA ARG A 141 0.14 -6.68 8.79
C ARG A 141 0.95 -5.58 8.10
N ASN A 142 1.30 -5.79 6.84
CA ASN A 142 2.04 -4.79 6.06
C ASN A 142 1.11 -3.83 5.29
N GLY A 143 -0.20 -3.82 5.56
CA GLY A 143 -1.16 -2.96 4.88
C GLY A 143 -1.40 -3.32 3.41
N LEU A 144 -1.13 -4.58 3.03
CA LEU A 144 -1.28 -5.08 1.67
C LEU A 144 -2.57 -5.90 1.55
N ASP A 145 -3.17 -5.96 0.36
CA ASP A 145 -4.35 -6.77 0.12
C ASP A 145 -4.06 -8.26 0.31
N PRO A 146 -4.69 -8.94 1.30
CA PRO A 146 -4.50 -10.36 1.54
C PRO A 146 -5.03 -11.26 0.40
N HIS A 147 -5.80 -10.70 -0.54
CA HIS A 147 -6.33 -11.39 -1.71
C HIS A 147 -5.45 -11.21 -2.95
N GLY A 148 -4.43 -10.38 -2.90
CA GLY A 148 -3.45 -10.23 -3.97
C GLY A 148 -2.72 -11.53 -4.31
N ALA A 149 -2.15 -11.62 -5.49
CA ALA A 149 -1.45 -12.83 -5.94
C ALA A 149 -0.04 -12.91 -5.32
N LEU A 150 0.23 -13.95 -4.53
CA LEU A 150 1.50 -14.16 -3.84
C LEU A 150 2.19 -15.43 -4.36
N TYR A 151 3.44 -15.29 -4.78
CA TYR A 151 4.29 -16.35 -5.32
C TYR A 151 5.56 -16.51 -4.52
N LYS A 152 5.92 -17.74 -4.14
CA LYS A 152 7.19 -18.09 -3.50
C LYS A 152 8.14 -18.74 -4.48
N PHE A 153 9.38 -18.26 -4.53
CA PHE A 153 10.46 -18.85 -5.29
C PHE A 153 11.27 -19.76 -4.37
N VAL A 154 11.20 -21.09 -4.62
CA VAL A 154 11.64 -22.09 -3.62
C VAL A 154 12.93 -22.81 -3.98
N GLN A 155 13.22 -23.09 -5.24
CA GLN A 155 14.42 -23.83 -5.63
C GLN A 155 14.77 -23.55 -7.07
N ARG A 156 15.98 -23.00 -7.31
CA ARG A 156 16.50 -22.70 -8.66
C ARG A 156 15.50 -22.02 -9.60
N ALA A 157 14.43 -21.49 -9.03
CA ALA A 157 13.43 -20.77 -9.79
C ALA A 157 14.05 -19.47 -10.26
N GLN A 158 14.39 -19.43 -11.51
CA GLN A 158 14.78 -18.20 -12.20
C GLN A 158 13.55 -17.60 -12.84
N ILE A 159 13.45 -16.30 -12.88
CA ILE A 159 12.51 -15.63 -13.74
C ILE A 159 13.05 -15.75 -15.16
N THR A 160 12.66 -16.81 -15.84
CA THR A 160 13.07 -17.13 -17.20
C THR A 160 11.84 -17.30 -18.09
N PRO A 161 11.98 -17.19 -19.42
CA PRO A 161 10.86 -17.42 -20.35
C PRO A 161 10.30 -18.85 -20.34
N VAL A 162 10.96 -19.77 -19.65
CA VAL A 162 10.72 -21.23 -19.75
C VAL A 162 10.16 -21.81 -18.46
N PHE A 163 9.47 -21.06 -17.63
CA PHE A 163 8.78 -21.73 -16.55
C PHE A 163 7.29 -21.93 -16.90
N ASN A 164 6.79 -23.12 -16.65
CA ASN A 164 5.45 -23.53 -17.11
C ASN A 164 4.52 -23.94 -15.97
N ASP A 165 5.04 -24.26 -14.78
CA ASP A 165 4.24 -24.79 -13.68
C ASP A 165 4.96 -24.71 -12.32
N ILE A 166 4.33 -25.25 -11.30
CA ILE A 166 4.85 -25.33 -9.94
C ILE A 166 6.16 -26.16 -9.86
N ASN A 167 6.42 -27.05 -10.80
CA ASN A 167 7.63 -27.85 -10.84
C ASN A 167 8.86 -27.02 -11.26
N SER A 168 8.62 -25.83 -11.79
CA SER A 168 9.68 -24.86 -12.11
C SER A 168 10.30 -24.20 -10.86
N GLY A 169 9.86 -24.55 -9.65
CA GLY A 169 10.35 -23.98 -8.39
C GLY A 169 9.62 -22.75 -7.91
N ILE A 170 8.40 -22.50 -8.40
CA ILE A 170 7.51 -21.42 -7.99
C ILE A 170 6.25 -22.01 -7.37
N GLU A 171 5.90 -21.55 -6.17
CA GLU A 171 4.66 -21.92 -5.48
C GLU A 171 3.69 -20.73 -5.42
N LYS A 172 2.46 -20.89 -5.93
CA LYS A 172 1.39 -19.91 -5.73
C LYS A 172 0.82 -20.07 -4.32
N LYS A 173 0.89 -19.03 -3.48
CA LYS A 173 0.53 -19.06 -2.06
C LYS A 173 -0.90 -18.60 -1.80
N THR A 174 -1.40 -17.64 -2.58
CA THR A 174 -2.78 -17.15 -2.61
C THR A 174 -3.40 -17.43 -3.97
N ARG A 175 -4.69 -17.20 -4.17
CA ARG A 175 -5.40 -17.37 -5.46
C ARG A 175 -5.07 -18.71 -6.18
N LYS A 176 -5.00 -19.78 -5.42
CA LYS A 176 -4.52 -21.10 -5.90
C LYS A 176 -5.41 -21.74 -6.97
N GLY A 177 -6.63 -21.29 -7.15
CA GLY A 177 -7.54 -21.74 -8.19
C GLY A 177 -7.29 -21.10 -9.55
N GLU A 178 -6.45 -20.07 -9.63
CA GLU A 178 -6.10 -19.38 -10.86
C GLU A 178 -4.81 -19.96 -11.47
N ASN A 179 -4.63 -19.74 -12.76
CA ASN A 179 -3.42 -20.15 -13.48
C ASN A 179 -2.23 -19.23 -13.16
N PHE A 180 -1.13 -19.39 -13.87
CA PHE A 180 0.13 -18.64 -13.72
C PHE A 180 0.32 -17.57 -14.80
N SER A 181 -0.72 -17.15 -15.51
CA SER A 181 -0.60 -16.21 -16.63
C SER A 181 -0.06 -14.85 -16.22
N ASP A 182 -0.38 -14.38 -15.02
CA ASP A 182 0.08 -13.11 -14.47
C ASP A 182 1.60 -13.10 -14.24
N ILE A 183 2.15 -14.13 -13.58
CA ILE A 183 3.63 -14.20 -13.39
C ILE A 183 4.34 -14.56 -14.70
N ALA A 184 3.69 -15.26 -15.62
CA ALA A 184 4.24 -15.50 -16.96
C ALA A 184 4.40 -14.18 -17.74
N ALA A 185 3.45 -13.25 -17.61
CA ALA A 185 3.56 -11.92 -18.20
C ALA A 185 4.76 -11.13 -17.64
N VAL A 186 5.05 -11.26 -16.33
CA VAL A 186 6.27 -10.67 -15.73
C VAL A 186 7.53 -11.23 -16.40
N VAL A 187 7.59 -12.54 -16.57
CA VAL A 187 8.74 -13.19 -17.24
C VAL A 187 8.92 -12.67 -18.68
N GLN A 188 7.82 -12.57 -19.43
CA GLN A 188 7.85 -12.06 -20.80
C GLN A 188 8.29 -10.60 -20.86
N GLY A 189 7.74 -9.74 -20.00
CA GLY A 189 8.07 -8.32 -19.96
C GLY A 189 9.53 -8.06 -19.59
N LEU A 190 10.05 -8.76 -18.58
CA LEU A 190 11.47 -8.67 -18.19
C LEU A 190 12.43 -9.22 -19.25
N ASN A 191 11.98 -10.12 -20.11
CA ASN A 191 12.75 -10.66 -21.23
C ASN A 191 12.42 -10.02 -22.59
N ALA A 192 11.68 -8.90 -22.61
CA ALA A 192 11.35 -8.21 -23.84
C ALA A 192 12.62 -7.83 -24.64
N ALA A 193 12.51 -7.78 -25.97
CA ALA A 193 13.65 -7.73 -26.86
C ALA A 193 14.51 -6.46 -26.71
N THR A 194 13.87 -5.31 -26.47
CA THR A 194 14.58 -4.03 -26.38
C THR A 194 14.62 -3.50 -24.94
N ALA A 195 15.63 -2.67 -24.64
CA ALA A 195 15.75 -2.01 -23.36
C ALA A 195 14.52 -1.11 -23.09
N GLU A 196 14.00 -0.40 -24.11
CA GLU A 196 12.84 0.45 -23.98
C GLU A 196 11.57 -0.35 -23.65
N GLN A 197 11.34 -1.50 -24.28
CA GLN A 197 10.22 -2.37 -23.92
C GLN A 197 10.32 -2.86 -22.47
N ARG A 198 11.51 -3.21 -22.01
CA ARG A 198 11.75 -3.60 -20.60
C ARG A 198 11.52 -2.42 -19.66
N ARG A 199 11.99 -1.22 -20.04
CA ARG A 199 11.78 0.01 -19.25
C ARG A 199 10.29 0.30 -19.08
N VAL A 200 9.55 0.35 -20.18
CA VAL A 200 8.09 0.57 -20.15
C VAL A 200 7.40 -0.48 -19.29
N PHE A 201 7.74 -1.76 -19.47
CA PHE A 201 7.16 -2.83 -18.67
C PHE A 201 7.44 -2.66 -17.18
N VAL A 202 8.68 -2.34 -16.80
CA VAL A 202 9.09 -2.15 -15.40
C VAL A 202 8.32 -0.99 -14.76
N PHE A 203 8.25 0.16 -15.44
CA PHE A 203 7.57 1.34 -14.90
C PHE A 203 6.04 1.19 -14.82
N ASP A 204 5.45 0.41 -15.73
CA ASP A 204 4.00 0.22 -15.75
C ASP A 204 3.51 -0.92 -14.83
N HIS A 205 4.40 -1.86 -14.41
CA HIS A 205 3.95 -3.05 -13.72
C HIS A 205 4.61 -3.32 -12.38
N PHE A 206 5.67 -2.58 -12.00
CA PHE A 206 6.30 -2.77 -10.71
C PHE A 206 6.09 -1.57 -9.79
N ASN A 207 5.87 -1.83 -8.52
CA ASN A 207 5.98 -0.83 -7.47
C ASN A 207 7.47 -0.48 -7.31
N LEU A 208 7.91 0.54 -8.04
CA LEU A 208 9.33 0.92 -8.08
C LEU A 208 9.89 1.26 -6.70
N PRO A 209 9.19 2.02 -5.82
CA PRO A 209 9.65 2.26 -4.46
C PRO A 209 9.97 0.97 -3.70
N ALA A 210 9.07 0.00 -3.69
CA ALA A 210 9.27 -1.28 -3.02
C ALA A 210 10.46 -2.07 -3.61
N MET A 211 10.67 -1.98 -4.94
CA MET A 211 11.83 -2.58 -5.60
C MET A 211 13.13 -1.91 -5.15
N MET A 212 13.16 -0.59 -5.04
CA MET A 212 14.34 0.17 -4.61
C MET A 212 14.69 -0.13 -3.14
N ASP A 213 13.71 -0.26 -2.28
CA ASP A 213 13.91 -0.64 -0.87
C ASP A 213 14.53 -2.03 -0.74
N TYR A 214 13.99 -3.00 -1.49
CA TYR A 214 14.54 -4.35 -1.52
C TYR A 214 15.98 -4.38 -2.00
N LEU A 215 16.27 -3.74 -3.13
CA LEU A 215 17.62 -3.71 -3.71
C LEU A 215 18.62 -2.98 -2.81
N ALA A 216 18.23 -1.87 -2.19
CA ALA A 216 19.08 -1.11 -1.28
C ALA A 216 19.42 -1.92 -0.03
N ALA A 217 18.43 -2.52 0.63
CA ALA A 217 18.66 -3.38 1.78
C ALA A 217 19.50 -4.60 1.41
N ARG A 218 19.19 -5.28 0.30
CA ARG A 218 19.95 -6.39 -0.26
C ARG A 218 21.42 -6.04 -0.47
N CYS A 219 21.67 -4.85 -0.99
CA CYS A 219 23.03 -4.33 -1.18
C CYS A 219 23.76 -4.22 0.18
N LEU A 220 23.15 -3.62 1.21
CA LEU A 220 23.77 -3.50 2.54
C LEU A 220 24.07 -4.86 3.16
N LEU A 221 23.13 -5.79 3.05
CA LEU A 221 23.24 -7.14 3.60
C LEU A 221 24.26 -8.02 2.85
N GLN A 222 24.60 -7.65 1.63
CA GLN A 222 25.32 -8.52 0.71
C GLN A 222 24.67 -9.92 0.63
N ASP A 223 23.35 -9.91 0.40
CA ASP A 223 22.56 -11.13 0.28
C ASP A 223 22.91 -11.84 -1.03
N THR A 224 23.28 -13.09 -0.93
CA THR A 224 23.80 -13.87 -2.07
C THR A 224 22.97 -15.09 -2.38
N ASP A 225 22.01 -15.44 -1.51
CA ASP A 225 21.16 -16.62 -1.69
C ASP A 225 19.77 -16.28 -2.27
N ASP A 226 19.56 -15.03 -2.67
CA ASP A 226 18.32 -14.57 -3.31
C ASP A 226 18.40 -14.49 -4.85
N ILE A 227 19.51 -14.92 -5.44
CA ILE A 227 19.74 -14.84 -6.90
C ILE A 227 18.73 -15.70 -7.67
N ARG A 228 18.34 -16.86 -7.12
CA ARG A 228 17.49 -17.84 -7.79
C ARG A 228 16.26 -18.25 -7.00
N LYS A 229 16.23 -17.99 -5.71
CA LYS A 229 15.22 -18.43 -4.74
C LYS A 229 15.20 -17.46 -3.57
N ASN A 230 14.44 -17.79 -2.51
CA ASN A 230 14.47 -17.09 -1.25
C ASN A 230 13.90 -15.67 -1.31
N PHE A 231 12.89 -15.50 -2.16
CA PHE A 231 12.06 -14.31 -2.21
C PHE A 231 10.61 -14.67 -2.58
N TYR A 232 9.72 -13.73 -2.40
CA TYR A 232 8.35 -13.78 -2.87
C TYR A 232 8.10 -12.64 -3.85
N PHE A 233 7.28 -12.87 -4.87
CA PHE A 233 6.61 -11.82 -5.61
C PHE A 233 5.15 -11.73 -5.20
N TYR A 234 4.70 -10.51 -5.02
CA TYR A 234 3.34 -10.17 -4.69
C TYR A 234 2.80 -9.20 -5.74
N ARG A 235 1.59 -9.44 -6.21
CA ARG A 235 0.85 -8.52 -7.06
C ARG A 235 -0.35 -7.99 -6.30
N ASP A 236 -0.49 -6.68 -6.24
CA ASP A 236 -1.70 -6.01 -5.80
C ASP A 236 -2.76 -6.11 -6.89
N THR A 237 -3.45 -7.27 -6.95
CA THR A 237 -4.24 -7.69 -8.12
C THR A 237 -5.48 -6.85 -8.33
N GLU A 238 -6.11 -6.39 -7.26
CA GLU A 238 -7.39 -5.67 -7.28
C GLU A 238 -7.20 -4.15 -7.07
N GLY A 239 -6.03 -3.73 -6.60
CA GLY A 239 -5.63 -2.34 -6.41
C GLY A 239 -4.83 -1.79 -7.59
N SER A 240 -3.54 -1.52 -7.37
CA SER A 240 -2.66 -0.90 -8.38
C SER A 240 -2.31 -1.81 -9.56
N GLY A 241 -2.44 -3.11 -9.41
CA GLY A 241 -1.97 -4.11 -10.38
C GLY A 241 -0.47 -4.33 -10.36
N GLU A 242 0.28 -3.63 -9.51
CA GLU A 242 1.74 -3.62 -9.46
C GLU A 242 2.32 -4.81 -8.71
N TRP A 243 3.55 -5.15 -9.07
CA TRP A 243 4.33 -6.20 -8.44
C TRP A 243 5.31 -5.64 -7.42
N SER A 244 5.40 -6.32 -6.26
CA SER A 244 6.38 -6.09 -5.20
C SER A 244 7.17 -7.35 -4.89
N ILE A 245 8.34 -7.21 -4.25
CA ILE A 245 9.21 -8.32 -3.86
C ILE A 245 9.42 -8.33 -2.34
N PHE A 246 9.38 -9.52 -1.72
CA PHE A 246 9.61 -9.69 -0.28
C PHE A 246 10.73 -10.68 -0.02
N PRO A 247 11.58 -10.44 0.99
CA PRO A 247 12.70 -11.32 1.33
C PRO A 247 12.25 -12.61 2.01
N TRP A 248 13.04 -13.67 1.81
CA TRP A 248 12.92 -14.93 2.52
C TRP A 248 14.30 -15.56 2.74
N ASP A 249 14.46 -16.33 3.84
CA ASP A 249 15.64 -17.16 4.14
C ASP A 249 16.95 -16.37 4.12
N LYS A 250 17.18 -15.53 5.13
CA LYS A 250 18.27 -14.54 5.19
C LYS A 250 19.42 -14.95 6.10
N ASP A 251 19.78 -16.22 6.14
CA ASP A 251 20.89 -16.75 6.90
C ASP A 251 22.25 -16.58 6.19
N TRP A 252 22.25 -16.45 4.86
CA TRP A 252 23.44 -16.18 4.04
C TRP A 252 23.56 -14.69 3.71
N THR A 253 23.79 -13.91 4.72
CA THR A 253 23.94 -12.45 4.64
C THR A 253 25.19 -12.00 5.40
N PHE A 254 25.56 -10.72 5.26
CA PHE A 254 26.69 -10.12 5.96
C PHE A 254 28.01 -10.88 5.72
N GLY A 255 28.29 -11.18 4.46
CA GLY A 255 29.55 -11.79 4.04
C GLY A 255 29.69 -13.30 4.31
N VAL A 256 28.62 -13.97 4.78
CA VAL A 256 28.61 -15.44 4.88
C VAL A 256 28.08 -16.06 3.60
N VAL A 257 28.80 -17.09 3.15
CA VAL A 257 28.44 -17.93 2.01
C VAL A 257 28.53 -19.38 2.43
N GLY A 258 27.40 -20.08 2.32
CA GLY A 258 27.29 -21.45 2.84
C GLY A 258 27.89 -22.53 1.96
N ASP A 259 28.27 -22.21 0.74
CA ASP A 259 28.86 -23.14 -0.24
C ASP A 259 30.36 -22.88 -0.50
N GLY A 260 30.98 -22.00 0.27
CA GLY A 260 32.41 -21.68 0.15
C GLY A 260 32.74 -20.67 -0.96
N TRP A 261 31.74 -20.08 -1.62
CA TRP A 261 31.97 -19.07 -2.64
C TRP A 261 32.08 -17.68 -2.01
N THR A 262 32.93 -16.83 -2.57
CA THR A 262 33.06 -15.42 -2.16
C THR A 262 32.33 -14.53 -3.15
N TYR A 263 31.19 -13.97 -2.74
CA TYR A 263 30.34 -13.10 -3.57
C TYR A 263 30.78 -11.64 -3.46
N THR A 264 32.00 -11.35 -3.90
CA THR A 264 32.62 -10.03 -3.71
C THR A 264 32.97 -9.31 -5.00
N SER A 265 32.83 -9.95 -6.17
CA SER A 265 33.24 -9.38 -7.46
C SER A 265 32.37 -8.21 -7.90
N HIS A 266 31.09 -8.17 -7.47
CA HIS A 266 30.21 -7.05 -7.73
C HIS A 266 29.73 -6.40 -6.41
N PRO A 267 30.08 -5.13 -6.14
CA PRO A 267 29.85 -4.51 -4.83
C PRO A 267 28.38 -4.34 -4.46
N PHE A 268 27.48 -4.30 -5.44
CA PHE A 268 26.05 -4.02 -5.21
C PHE A 268 25.17 -5.25 -5.34
N LEU A 269 25.52 -6.20 -6.22
CA LEU A 269 24.67 -7.34 -6.55
C LEU A 269 25.27 -8.71 -6.18
N GLY A 270 26.53 -8.77 -5.74
CA GLY A 270 27.21 -10.00 -5.38
C GLY A 270 28.22 -10.46 -6.42
N ASP A 271 28.34 -11.76 -6.65
CA ASP A 271 29.39 -12.35 -7.50
C ASP A 271 28.86 -12.71 -8.88
N GLU A 272 29.56 -12.25 -9.93
CA GLU A 272 29.31 -12.65 -11.32
C GLU A 272 29.57 -14.13 -11.55
N ALA A 273 30.52 -14.74 -10.83
CA ALA A 273 30.81 -16.15 -10.94
C ALA A 273 29.67 -17.06 -10.43
N HIS A 274 28.82 -16.56 -9.55
CA HIS A 274 27.60 -17.24 -9.10
C HIS A 274 26.44 -17.02 -10.06
N ALA A 275 26.77 -16.60 -11.22
CA ALA A 275 25.83 -16.40 -12.29
C ALA A 275 24.95 -17.62 -12.50
N LYS A 276 23.84 -17.35 -13.04
CA LYS A 276 22.82 -18.31 -13.40
C LYS A 276 23.31 -19.27 -14.50
N ASP A 277 22.67 -20.41 -14.55
CA ASP A 277 22.81 -21.32 -15.65
C ASP A 277 22.62 -20.59 -17.00
N GLY A 278 23.49 -20.83 -17.95
CA GLY A 278 23.39 -20.27 -19.30
C GLY A 278 24.02 -18.89 -19.52
N GLY A 279 24.94 -18.47 -18.66
CA GLY A 279 25.78 -17.29 -18.92
C GLY A 279 25.16 -15.95 -18.51
N ARG A 280 24.12 -15.96 -17.73
CA ARG A 280 23.58 -14.75 -17.05
C ARG A 280 24.25 -14.56 -15.69
N GLN A 281 24.34 -13.32 -15.24
CA GLN A 281 25.01 -13.00 -14.00
C GLN A 281 24.11 -13.21 -12.78
N TRP A 282 22.81 -12.82 -12.87
CA TRP A 282 21.82 -12.95 -11.78
C TRP A 282 20.45 -13.38 -12.33
N SER A 283 19.38 -13.23 -11.56
CA SER A 283 18.04 -13.42 -12.11
C SER A 283 17.72 -12.33 -13.14
N VAL A 284 16.85 -12.61 -14.10
CA VAL A 284 16.47 -11.61 -15.10
C VAL A 284 15.89 -10.34 -14.44
N PHE A 285 15.26 -10.48 -13.27
CA PHE A 285 14.77 -9.35 -12.47
C PHE A 285 15.94 -8.44 -12.04
N LEU A 286 16.98 -8.98 -11.38
CA LEU A 286 18.15 -8.22 -10.95
C LEU A 286 18.90 -7.62 -12.14
N ASP A 287 19.05 -8.40 -13.21
CA ASP A 287 19.72 -7.94 -14.45
C ASP A 287 18.99 -6.72 -15.05
N VAL A 288 17.67 -6.78 -15.16
CA VAL A 288 16.88 -5.68 -15.73
C VAL A 288 16.92 -4.45 -14.83
N MET A 289 16.71 -4.61 -13.51
CA MET A 289 16.72 -3.49 -12.56
C MET A 289 18.08 -2.79 -12.49
N TYR A 290 19.18 -3.50 -12.68
CA TYR A 290 20.52 -2.91 -12.67
C TYR A 290 20.97 -2.38 -14.04
N ASN A 291 20.55 -3.01 -15.13
CA ASN A 291 21.00 -2.64 -16.48
C ASN A 291 20.23 -1.45 -17.07
N LEU A 292 18.99 -1.20 -16.64
CA LEU A 292 18.28 0.02 -16.99
C LEU A 292 18.89 1.20 -16.23
N PRO A 293 19.34 2.27 -16.92
CA PRO A 293 19.98 3.42 -16.28
C PRO A 293 19.10 4.07 -15.20
N GLU A 294 17.81 4.18 -15.47
CA GLU A 294 16.84 4.82 -14.58
C GLU A 294 16.69 4.05 -13.26
N THR A 295 16.38 2.76 -13.31
CA THR A 295 16.21 1.95 -12.10
C THR A 295 17.53 1.78 -11.34
N ARG A 296 18.65 1.74 -12.05
CA ARG A 296 19.98 1.73 -11.41
C ARG A 296 20.25 3.01 -10.63
N GLU A 297 19.97 4.18 -11.22
CA GLU A 297 20.15 5.46 -10.53
C GLU A 297 19.23 5.58 -9.32
N MET A 298 17.94 5.19 -9.44
CA MET A 298 17.01 5.13 -8.33
C MET A 298 17.53 4.22 -7.21
N PHE A 299 17.96 3.02 -7.56
CA PHE A 299 18.51 2.03 -6.64
C PHE A 299 19.74 2.56 -5.88
N LEU A 300 20.71 3.15 -6.58
CA LEU A 300 21.92 3.66 -5.96
C LEU A 300 21.66 4.88 -5.08
N ARG A 301 20.71 5.75 -5.47
CA ARG A 301 20.24 6.86 -4.63
C ARG A 301 19.58 6.33 -3.35
N ARG A 302 18.65 5.36 -3.47
CA ARG A 302 18.02 4.75 -2.30
C ARG A 302 19.02 4.03 -1.42
N THR A 303 19.96 3.31 -2.00
CA THR A 303 21.05 2.65 -1.27
C THR A 303 21.80 3.66 -0.41
N ARG A 304 22.12 4.85 -0.94
CA ARG A 304 22.80 5.89 -0.16
C ARG A 304 21.97 6.36 1.02
N THR A 305 20.66 6.56 0.86
CA THR A 305 19.79 6.94 1.98
C THR A 305 19.80 5.88 3.07
N VAL A 306 19.58 4.61 2.69
CA VAL A 306 19.58 3.49 3.66
C VAL A 306 20.95 3.28 4.30
N MET A 307 22.05 3.51 3.58
CA MET A 307 23.40 3.51 4.14
C MET A 307 23.56 4.58 5.22
N ASP A 308 23.15 5.81 4.94
CA ASP A 308 23.29 6.92 5.90
C ASP A 308 22.47 6.67 7.18
N GLU A 309 21.32 5.99 7.07
CA GLU A 309 20.44 5.65 8.19
C GLU A 309 20.94 4.44 9.01
N LEU A 310 21.39 3.37 8.36
CA LEU A 310 21.66 2.09 9.01
C LEU A 310 23.14 1.70 9.08
N LEU A 311 23.91 1.91 8.02
CA LEU A 311 25.32 1.54 7.99
C LEU A 311 26.22 2.61 8.62
N GLN A 312 25.90 3.87 8.44
CA GLN A 312 26.61 5.09 8.81
C GLN A 312 28.03 5.15 8.18
N PRO A 313 28.57 6.35 7.93
CA PRO A 313 29.86 6.50 7.26
C PRO A 313 31.04 6.02 8.10
N PRO A 314 32.21 5.73 7.45
CA PRO A 314 33.46 5.50 8.18
C PRO A 314 33.77 6.66 9.14
N GLY A 315 34.30 6.33 10.32
CA GLY A 315 34.58 7.35 11.35
C GLY A 315 33.43 7.65 12.31
N THR A 316 32.19 7.22 12.03
CA THR A 316 31.08 7.34 12.99
C THR A 316 31.45 6.65 14.31
N PRO A 317 31.26 7.31 15.49
CA PRO A 317 31.50 6.71 16.79
C PRO A 317 30.69 5.41 16.98
N LEU A 318 31.29 4.43 17.66
CA LEU A 318 30.69 3.11 17.86
C LEU A 318 29.28 3.19 18.48
N ALA A 319 29.09 4.08 19.46
CA ALA A 319 27.78 4.27 20.11
C ALA A 319 26.67 4.82 19.19
N GLN A 320 27.04 5.31 18.02
CA GLN A 320 26.08 5.82 17.00
C GLN A 320 25.91 4.84 15.82
N ARG A 321 26.59 3.70 15.86
CA ARG A 321 26.52 2.70 14.80
C ARG A 321 25.37 1.74 15.07
N PHE A 322 24.38 1.76 14.20
CA PHE A 322 23.18 0.93 14.38
C PHE A 322 23.52 -0.56 14.42
N PHE A 323 24.23 -1.09 13.46
CA PHE A 323 24.44 -2.54 13.34
C PHE A 323 25.21 -3.13 14.53
N GLU A 324 26.33 -2.51 14.92
CA GLU A 324 27.14 -3.03 16.00
C GLU A 324 26.41 -2.98 17.34
N SER A 325 25.66 -1.89 17.60
CA SER A 325 24.84 -1.76 18.81
C SER A 325 23.68 -2.76 18.79
N ARG A 326 23.02 -2.91 17.64
CA ARG A 326 21.87 -3.80 17.50
C ARG A 326 22.25 -5.27 17.65
N ILE A 327 23.43 -5.68 17.17
CA ILE A 327 23.99 -7.01 17.40
C ILE A 327 24.13 -7.30 18.89
N ASP A 328 24.65 -6.35 19.68
CA ASP A 328 24.79 -6.52 21.13
C ASP A 328 23.43 -6.64 21.81
N GLU A 329 22.46 -5.82 21.44
CA GLU A 329 21.10 -5.87 21.97
C GLU A 329 20.41 -7.21 21.66
N LEU A 330 20.52 -7.71 20.43
CA LEU A 330 19.93 -8.99 20.04
C LEU A 330 20.61 -10.18 20.71
N PHE A 331 21.92 -10.10 20.98
CA PHE A 331 22.67 -11.18 21.58
C PHE A 331 22.54 -11.25 23.10
N ALA A 332 22.43 -10.10 23.78
CA ALA A 332 22.40 -10.03 25.24
C ALA A 332 21.41 -11.01 25.89
N PRO A 333 20.14 -11.08 25.48
CA PRO A 333 19.18 -11.99 26.09
C PRO A 333 19.46 -13.48 25.84
N ALA A 334 20.20 -13.80 24.77
CA ALA A 334 20.47 -15.18 24.35
C ALA A 334 21.83 -15.69 24.82
N GLY A 335 22.77 -14.81 25.18
CA GLY A 335 24.16 -15.16 25.44
C GLY A 335 24.37 -16.22 26.52
N SER A 336 23.60 -16.15 27.60
CA SER A 336 23.66 -17.14 28.70
C SER A 336 23.18 -18.55 28.29
N ARG A 337 22.37 -18.64 27.23
CA ARG A 337 21.78 -19.88 26.72
C ARG A 337 22.54 -20.49 25.56
N LEU A 338 23.13 -19.64 24.72
CA LEU A 338 23.86 -20.06 23.52
C LEU A 338 25.34 -20.37 23.82
N GLY A 339 25.81 -20.08 25.03
CA GLY A 339 27.20 -20.26 25.41
C GLY A 339 28.13 -19.20 24.81
N ASN A 340 29.44 -19.49 24.76
CA ASN A 340 30.41 -18.52 24.29
C ASN A 340 30.43 -18.44 22.76
N LEU A 341 29.60 -17.58 22.18
CA LEU A 341 29.59 -17.26 20.75
C LEU A 341 30.35 -15.97 20.42
N SER A 342 31.18 -15.45 21.32
CA SER A 342 31.88 -14.18 21.13
C SER A 342 32.66 -14.11 19.80
N SER A 343 33.29 -15.20 19.38
CA SER A 343 34.00 -15.26 18.09
C SER A 343 33.07 -15.08 16.90
N ALA A 344 31.91 -15.76 16.91
CA ALA A 344 30.92 -15.65 15.84
C ALA A 344 30.27 -14.26 15.78
N VAL A 345 29.95 -13.70 16.95
CA VAL A 345 29.40 -12.32 17.09
C VAL A 345 30.42 -11.28 16.63
N ASN A 346 31.68 -11.42 17.01
CA ASN A 346 32.76 -10.53 16.57
C ASN A 346 33.03 -10.67 15.06
N SER A 347 32.93 -11.87 14.51
CA SER A 347 33.04 -12.09 13.06
C SER A 347 31.90 -11.38 12.31
N LEU A 348 30.66 -11.45 12.81
CA LEU A 348 29.54 -10.71 12.23
C LEU A 348 29.76 -9.18 12.29
N LYS A 349 30.23 -8.66 13.44
CA LYS A 349 30.57 -7.23 13.56
C LYS A 349 31.72 -6.83 12.63
N GLY A 350 32.68 -7.71 12.41
CA GLY A 350 33.83 -7.48 11.51
C GLY A 350 33.45 -7.23 10.04
N TYR A 351 32.25 -7.61 9.63
CA TYR A 351 31.72 -7.32 8.29
C TYR A 351 31.54 -5.81 8.03
N PHE A 352 31.03 -5.07 8.98
CA PHE A 352 30.57 -3.69 8.77
C PHE A 352 31.68 -2.67 8.48
N PRO A 353 32.85 -2.67 9.14
CA PRO A 353 33.94 -1.77 8.78
C PRO A 353 34.37 -1.88 7.31
N ALA A 354 34.53 -3.11 6.84
CA ALA A 354 34.91 -3.37 5.45
C ALA A 354 33.79 -2.93 4.47
N ARG A 355 32.53 -3.22 4.81
CA ARG A 355 31.38 -2.83 3.97
C ARG A 355 31.21 -1.30 3.90
N ARG A 356 31.46 -0.59 5.00
CA ARG A 356 31.49 0.89 5.01
C ARG A 356 32.53 1.43 4.04
N THR A 357 33.76 0.94 4.12
CA THR A 357 34.82 1.37 3.20
C THR A 357 34.43 1.09 1.75
N GLN A 358 33.95 -0.12 1.47
CA GLN A 358 33.54 -0.51 0.13
C GLN A 358 32.46 0.42 -0.45
N LEU A 359 31.39 0.70 0.30
CA LEU A 359 30.26 1.46 -0.23
C LEU A 359 30.45 2.97 -0.18
N TYR A 360 31.05 3.51 0.91
CA TYR A 360 31.22 4.96 1.05
C TYR A 360 32.46 5.52 0.37
N VAL A 361 33.52 4.68 0.20
CA VAL A 361 34.81 5.13 -0.31
C VAL A 361 35.11 4.53 -1.66
N ASP A 362 35.26 3.19 -1.75
CA ASP A 362 35.75 2.53 -2.96
C ASP A 362 34.80 2.67 -4.14
N HIS A 363 33.51 2.55 -3.89
CA HIS A 363 32.45 2.62 -4.89
C HIS A 363 31.59 3.89 -4.82
N ASN A 364 32.07 4.93 -4.17
CA ASN A 364 31.45 6.24 -4.26
C ASN A 364 31.60 6.81 -5.69
N ILE A 365 30.58 7.51 -6.15
CA ILE A 365 30.55 8.11 -7.51
C ILE A 365 31.73 9.06 -7.78
N SER A 366 32.31 9.63 -6.72
CA SER A 366 33.50 10.51 -6.80
C SER A 366 34.81 9.70 -7.00
N ASN A 367 34.80 8.39 -6.74
CA ASN A 367 35.96 7.53 -6.92
C ASN A 367 35.91 6.78 -8.26
N LYS A 368 36.31 7.45 -9.32
CA LYS A 368 36.22 6.93 -10.71
C LYS A 368 37.11 5.71 -11.00
N THR A 369 38.02 5.35 -10.09
CA THR A 369 38.98 4.24 -10.30
C THR A 369 38.41 2.88 -9.90
N SER A 370 37.34 2.83 -9.10
CA SER A 370 36.75 1.62 -8.51
C SER A 370 35.33 1.36 -8.98
N GLN A 371 34.97 1.79 -10.19
CA GLN A 371 33.63 1.60 -10.71
C GLN A 371 33.36 0.10 -11.04
N PRO A 372 32.13 -0.40 -10.79
CA PRO A 372 31.76 -1.75 -11.17
C PRO A 372 31.90 -2.00 -12.67
N PRO A 373 32.10 -3.24 -13.12
CA PRO A 373 32.05 -3.60 -14.53
C PRO A 373 30.72 -3.14 -15.18
N GLY A 374 30.80 -2.44 -16.29
CA GLY A 374 29.61 -2.05 -17.07
C GLY A 374 29.13 -0.62 -16.92
N GLY A 375 29.85 0.30 -16.26
CA GLY A 375 29.49 1.70 -16.34
C GLY A 375 29.91 2.61 -15.19
N ASN A 376 29.62 3.89 -15.38
CA ASN A 376 29.91 4.99 -14.44
C ASN A 376 28.99 5.01 -13.20
N ALA A 377 28.48 3.87 -12.79
CA ALA A 377 27.54 3.76 -11.68
C ALA A 377 28.25 3.59 -10.35
N GLY A 378 28.22 4.60 -9.51
CA GLY A 378 28.69 4.57 -8.13
C GLY A 378 27.63 5.05 -7.15
N ILE A 379 27.84 4.77 -5.86
CA ILE A 379 26.98 5.30 -4.78
C ILE A 379 27.09 6.82 -4.79
N PRO A 380 25.96 7.56 -4.94
CA PRO A 380 26.00 9.01 -4.95
C PRO A 380 26.36 9.59 -3.60
N ASN A 381 26.77 10.86 -3.57
CA ASN A 381 26.98 11.59 -2.33
C ASN A 381 25.68 11.76 -1.55
N ALA A 382 25.79 12.13 -0.27
CA ALA A 382 24.60 12.44 0.55
C ALA A 382 23.71 13.47 -0.15
N GLN A 383 22.42 13.25 -0.09
CA GLN A 383 21.44 14.20 -0.62
C GLN A 383 21.46 15.48 0.22
N PRO A 384 21.44 16.65 -0.43
CA PRO A 384 21.24 17.91 0.28
C PRO A 384 19.92 17.90 1.05
N GLN A 385 19.93 18.44 2.27
CA GLN A 385 18.72 18.51 3.10
C GLN A 385 17.59 19.36 2.50
N GLN A 386 17.94 20.28 1.62
CA GLN A 386 17.01 21.19 0.95
C GLN A 386 16.94 20.91 -0.56
N ALA A 387 16.75 19.64 -0.91
CA ALA A 387 16.52 19.29 -2.29
C ALA A 387 15.18 19.89 -2.77
N ALA A 388 15.20 20.53 -3.95
CA ALA A 388 14.00 21.11 -4.54
C ALA A 388 13.24 20.03 -5.31
N ILE A 389 11.93 19.93 -5.09
CA ILE A 389 10.98 19.25 -5.97
C ILE A 389 9.86 20.24 -6.23
N ARG A 390 9.29 20.25 -7.43
CA ARG A 390 8.28 21.21 -7.83
C ARG A 390 7.04 20.52 -8.39
N PHE A 391 5.90 21.16 -8.22
CA PHE A 391 4.71 20.80 -8.95
C PHE A 391 4.89 21.09 -10.44
N GLY A 392 4.45 20.16 -11.27
CA GLY A 392 4.35 20.31 -12.72
C GLY A 392 2.90 20.53 -13.17
N VAL A 393 2.49 19.79 -14.18
CA VAL A 393 1.10 19.80 -14.64
C VAL A 393 0.20 18.99 -13.72
N TYR A 394 -1.07 19.31 -13.72
CA TYR A 394 -2.11 18.57 -12.99
C TYR A 394 -3.37 18.48 -13.86
N ASP A 395 -4.21 17.52 -13.56
CA ASP A 395 -5.50 17.31 -14.22
C ASP A 395 -6.55 17.07 -13.15
N HIS A 396 -7.37 18.05 -12.87
CA HIS A 396 -8.43 18.02 -11.86
C HIS A 396 -9.81 17.71 -12.45
N ASP A 397 -9.93 17.66 -13.79
CA ASP A 397 -11.18 17.40 -14.49
C ASP A 397 -10.89 16.51 -15.72
N PRO A 398 -10.62 15.20 -15.50
CA PRO A 398 -10.30 14.28 -16.58
C PRO A 398 -11.40 14.20 -17.64
N LEU A 399 -11.01 14.20 -18.92
CA LEU A 399 -11.95 14.15 -20.06
C LEU A 399 -12.89 12.93 -20.06
N SER A 400 -12.51 11.86 -19.37
CA SER A 400 -13.35 10.66 -19.20
C SER A 400 -14.52 10.89 -18.23
N GLY A 401 -14.44 11.89 -17.38
CA GLY A 401 -15.33 12.10 -16.25
C GLY A 401 -15.07 11.13 -15.07
N ASN A 402 -14.02 10.35 -15.13
CA ASN A 402 -13.61 9.50 -14.02
C ASN A 402 -12.56 10.22 -13.17
N GLN A 403 -12.94 10.69 -11.99
CA GLN A 403 -12.05 11.43 -11.09
C GLN A 403 -10.85 10.59 -10.61
N ASP A 404 -10.94 9.27 -10.62
CA ASP A 404 -9.80 8.40 -10.32
C ASP A 404 -8.66 8.49 -11.35
N GLU A 405 -8.92 9.12 -12.51
CA GLU A 405 -7.92 9.40 -13.56
C GLU A 405 -7.18 10.73 -13.38
N GLU A 406 -7.56 11.56 -12.40
CA GLU A 406 -6.87 12.81 -12.09
C GLU A 406 -5.44 12.59 -11.61
N TYR A 407 -4.59 13.61 -11.69
CA TYR A 407 -3.21 13.48 -11.26
C TYR A 407 -2.56 14.83 -10.94
N ILE A 408 -1.49 14.74 -10.16
CA ILE A 408 -0.53 15.82 -9.91
C ILE A 408 0.85 15.33 -10.38
N GLU A 409 1.53 16.09 -11.21
CA GLU A 409 2.90 15.84 -11.60
C GLU A 409 3.86 16.52 -10.63
N LEU A 410 4.88 15.79 -10.18
CA LEU A 410 6.04 16.30 -9.47
C LEU A 410 7.27 16.21 -10.36
N ILE A 411 8.10 17.26 -10.35
CA ILE A 411 9.30 17.39 -11.17
C ILE A 411 10.51 17.57 -10.26
N ASN A 412 11.56 16.80 -10.51
CA ASN A 412 12.87 17.02 -9.91
C ASN A 412 13.72 17.97 -10.76
N PRO A 413 13.89 19.25 -10.40
CA PRO A 413 14.70 20.20 -11.15
C PRO A 413 16.21 20.07 -10.90
N ASN A 414 16.62 19.19 -9.97
CA ASN A 414 18.02 19.04 -9.60
C ASN A 414 18.79 18.23 -10.67
N ALA A 415 20.09 18.43 -10.74
CA ALA A 415 21.00 17.65 -11.59
C ALA A 415 21.38 16.28 -10.99
N TYR A 416 20.67 15.81 -9.96
CA TYR A 416 20.88 14.55 -9.28
C TYR A 416 19.54 13.95 -8.85
N ALA A 417 19.51 12.65 -8.67
CA ALA A 417 18.32 11.94 -8.17
C ALA A 417 18.04 12.30 -6.71
N VAL A 418 16.76 12.51 -6.39
CA VAL A 418 16.28 12.89 -5.05
C VAL A 418 15.38 11.78 -4.50
N ASP A 419 15.70 11.29 -3.32
CA ASP A 419 14.88 10.38 -2.52
C ASP A 419 13.89 11.22 -1.69
N ILE A 420 12.61 11.07 -1.99
CA ILE A 420 11.51 11.77 -1.30
C ILE A 420 10.71 10.83 -0.38
N SER A 421 11.32 9.74 0.06
CA SER A 421 10.71 8.83 1.04
C SER A 421 10.18 9.58 2.25
N GLY A 422 8.92 9.35 2.59
CA GLY A 422 8.27 9.97 3.75
C GLY A 422 7.92 11.46 3.59
N TRP A 423 8.07 12.04 2.40
CA TRP A 423 7.46 13.33 2.09
C TRP A 423 5.94 13.19 1.95
N GLN A 424 5.21 14.28 1.92
CA GLN A 424 3.75 14.27 1.93
C GLN A 424 3.17 15.34 1.01
N LEU A 425 2.02 15.04 0.40
CA LEU A 425 1.08 16.05 -0.09
C LEU A 425 0.05 16.30 1.01
N ALA A 426 -0.31 17.57 1.19
CA ALA A 426 -1.32 18.00 2.15
C ALA A 426 -2.13 19.18 1.60
N GLY A 427 -3.34 19.38 2.09
CA GLY A 427 -4.29 20.38 1.63
C GLY A 427 -5.44 19.74 0.89
N GLY A 428 -5.67 20.09 -0.38
CA GLY A 428 -6.77 19.55 -1.16
C GLY A 428 -6.77 18.03 -1.29
N VAL A 429 -5.58 17.43 -1.35
CA VAL A 429 -5.38 15.98 -1.33
C VAL A 429 -4.32 15.59 -0.31
N GLU A 430 -4.40 14.35 0.18
CA GLU A 430 -3.44 13.81 1.14
C GLU A 430 -2.73 12.59 0.54
N HIS A 431 -1.39 12.60 0.58
CA HIS A 431 -0.56 11.46 0.16
C HIS A 431 0.73 11.41 0.96
N ALA A 432 1.14 10.20 1.36
CA ALA A 432 2.46 9.95 1.96
C ALA A 432 3.30 9.14 0.97
N PHE A 433 4.42 9.73 0.50
CA PHE A 433 5.30 9.03 -0.43
C PHE A 433 5.93 7.81 0.24
N GLN A 434 5.80 6.65 -0.42
CA GLN A 434 6.34 5.39 0.05
C GLN A 434 7.85 5.49 0.25
N PRO A 435 8.44 4.77 1.23
CA PRO A 435 9.87 4.54 1.25
C PRO A 435 10.35 4.04 -0.12
N GLY A 436 11.55 4.42 -0.53
CA GLY A 436 12.07 4.06 -1.85
C GLY A 436 11.60 4.93 -3.02
N THR A 437 10.79 5.97 -2.77
CA THR A 437 10.36 6.90 -3.81
C THR A 437 11.51 7.82 -4.21
N VAL A 438 12.10 7.57 -5.38
CA VAL A 438 13.25 8.31 -5.91
C VAL A 438 12.89 8.95 -7.24
N LEU A 439 13.02 10.27 -7.35
CA LEU A 439 12.91 11.01 -8.59
C LEU A 439 14.30 11.23 -9.20
N LEU A 440 14.47 10.79 -10.44
CA LEU A 440 15.69 10.98 -11.21
C LEU A 440 16.00 12.46 -11.47
N ALA A 441 17.23 12.78 -11.84
CA ALA A 441 17.59 14.13 -12.30
C ALA A 441 16.72 14.56 -13.49
N GLY A 442 15.99 15.67 -13.36
CA GLY A 442 15.02 16.10 -14.38
C GLY A 442 13.80 15.20 -14.53
N GLY A 443 13.68 14.15 -13.69
CA GLY A 443 12.60 13.16 -13.74
C GLY A 443 11.27 13.67 -13.23
N ARG A 444 10.21 12.89 -13.51
CA ARG A 444 8.82 13.20 -13.18
C ARG A 444 8.17 12.04 -12.45
N LEU A 445 7.26 12.36 -11.54
CA LEU A 445 6.39 11.41 -10.84
C LEU A 445 4.95 11.91 -10.96
N TYR A 446 4.05 11.02 -11.36
CA TYR A 446 2.63 11.28 -11.38
C TYR A 446 1.98 10.68 -10.15
N VAL A 447 1.31 11.50 -9.35
CA VAL A 447 0.58 11.08 -8.14
C VAL A 447 -0.90 11.15 -8.45
N THR A 448 -1.65 10.09 -8.17
CA THR A 448 -3.04 9.90 -8.62
C THR A 448 -3.87 9.19 -7.54
N PRO A 449 -5.21 9.35 -7.51
CA PRO A 449 -6.05 8.56 -6.59
C PRO A 449 -5.97 7.07 -6.90
N SER A 450 -5.83 6.69 -8.17
CA SER A 450 -5.76 5.28 -8.60
C SER A 450 -4.75 5.09 -9.72
N ALA A 451 -3.64 4.40 -9.42
CA ALA A 451 -2.64 4.08 -10.44
C ALA A 451 -3.23 3.24 -11.60
N LEU A 452 -4.20 2.36 -11.30
CA LEU A 452 -4.88 1.56 -12.31
C LEU A 452 -5.74 2.43 -13.24
N ALA A 453 -6.53 3.36 -12.69
CA ALA A 453 -7.34 4.29 -13.46
C ALA A 453 -6.46 5.22 -14.31
N PHE A 454 -5.40 5.79 -13.72
CA PHE A 454 -4.42 6.61 -14.43
C PHE A 454 -3.83 5.87 -15.64
N ARG A 455 -3.39 4.61 -15.45
CA ARG A 455 -2.81 3.80 -16.53
C ARG A 455 -3.84 3.43 -17.61
N SER A 456 -5.12 3.44 -17.28
CA SER A 456 -6.24 3.15 -18.20
C SER A 456 -6.69 4.37 -18.99
N ARG A 457 -6.16 5.56 -18.73
CA ARG A 457 -6.49 6.80 -19.44
C ARG A 457 -6.39 6.62 -20.96
N THR A 458 -7.28 7.24 -21.69
CA THR A 458 -7.27 7.23 -23.16
C THR A 458 -6.33 8.27 -23.75
N ALA A 459 -6.12 9.38 -23.00
CA ALA A 459 -5.21 10.47 -23.36
C ALA A 459 -3.91 10.41 -22.52
N SER A 460 -2.79 10.90 -23.07
CA SER A 460 -1.53 11.07 -22.34
C SER A 460 -1.67 12.15 -21.25
N PRO A 461 -1.03 11.96 -20.07
CA PRO A 461 -0.21 10.80 -19.67
C PRO A 461 -1.05 9.57 -19.34
N ARG A 462 -0.53 8.36 -19.63
CA ARG A 462 -1.25 7.09 -19.45
C ARG A 462 -0.30 5.89 -19.38
N GLY A 463 -0.83 4.69 -19.11
CA GLY A 463 -0.08 3.43 -19.23
C GLY A 463 0.47 3.18 -20.64
N GLY A 464 1.47 2.32 -20.76
CA GLY A 464 2.20 2.03 -21.99
C GLY A 464 3.27 3.07 -22.34
N GLN A 465 3.47 4.07 -21.49
CA GLN A 465 4.47 5.13 -21.70
C GLN A 465 5.69 5.00 -20.76
N GLY A 466 5.68 4.02 -19.84
CA GLY A 466 6.74 3.84 -18.86
C GLY A 466 6.90 5.04 -17.94
N LEU A 467 5.80 5.56 -17.44
CA LEU A 467 5.79 6.69 -16.51
C LEU A 467 5.95 6.22 -15.09
N PHE A 468 6.66 6.99 -14.27
CA PHE A 468 6.67 6.76 -12.84
C PHE A 468 5.37 7.27 -12.23
N VAL A 469 4.57 6.36 -11.69
CA VAL A 469 3.25 6.64 -11.14
C VAL A 469 3.19 6.12 -9.71
N GLN A 470 2.56 6.88 -8.83
CA GLN A 470 2.23 6.44 -7.48
C GLN A 470 0.74 6.72 -7.22
N GLY A 471 0.02 5.69 -6.79
CA GLY A 471 -1.43 5.78 -6.53
C GLY A 471 -1.77 6.10 -5.08
N ASP A 472 -3.08 6.10 -4.83
CA ASP A 472 -3.73 6.06 -3.53
C ASP A 472 -3.67 7.37 -2.71
N TYR A 473 -3.59 8.54 -3.35
CA TYR A 473 -3.86 9.74 -2.58
C TYR A 473 -5.34 9.81 -2.16
N LYS A 474 -5.60 10.41 -1.03
CA LYS A 474 -6.94 10.59 -0.48
C LYS A 474 -7.51 11.94 -0.89
N GLY A 475 -8.83 11.96 -1.13
CA GLY A 475 -9.52 13.13 -1.66
C GLY A 475 -9.50 13.16 -3.18
N HIS A 476 -9.99 14.24 -3.74
CA HIS A 476 -9.98 14.56 -5.16
C HIS A 476 -9.68 16.04 -5.35
N LEU A 477 -9.02 16.37 -6.45
CA LEU A 477 -8.74 17.77 -6.80
C LEU A 477 -10.05 18.53 -7.08
N SER A 478 -10.25 19.63 -6.36
CA SER A 478 -11.49 20.39 -6.42
C SER A 478 -11.65 21.18 -7.70
N ASN A 479 -12.82 21.07 -8.35
CA ASN A 479 -13.15 21.93 -9.49
C ASN A 479 -13.36 23.42 -9.10
N TRP A 480 -13.48 23.70 -7.81
CA TRP A 480 -13.55 25.09 -7.30
C TRP A 480 -12.19 25.73 -7.09
N GLY A 481 -11.12 24.97 -7.30
CA GLY A 481 -9.77 25.38 -6.99
C GLY A 481 -9.43 25.14 -5.53
N GLU A 482 -8.16 24.92 -5.28
CA GLU A 482 -7.64 24.68 -3.95
C GLU A 482 -6.11 24.86 -3.91
N THR A 483 -5.56 24.56 -2.74
CA THR A 483 -4.11 24.60 -2.52
C THR A 483 -3.63 23.24 -2.05
N VAL A 484 -2.61 22.69 -2.75
CA VAL A 484 -1.89 21.49 -2.36
C VAL A 484 -0.45 21.86 -2.03
N GLN A 485 0.08 21.39 -0.92
CA GLN A 485 1.44 21.60 -0.47
C GLN A 485 2.25 20.32 -0.54
N LEU A 486 3.50 20.43 -1.02
CA LEU A 486 4.50 19.38 -0.89
C LEU A 486 5.34 19.64 0.35
N ILE A 487 5.34 18.69 1.28
CA ILE A 487 5.99 18.79 2.59
C ILE A 487 7.07 17.72 2.68
N ASP A 488 8.29 18.10 3.07
CA ASP A 488 9.37 17.15 3.25
C ASP A 488 9.27 16.37 4.58
N ARG A 489 10.14 15.38 4.76
CA ARG A 489 10.19 14.55 5.97
C ARG A 489 10.50 15.30 7.26
N PHE A 490 10.90 16.56 7.18
CA PHE A 490 11.15 17.45 8.32
C PHE A 490 10.00 18.41 8.61
N GLY A 491 8.88 18.30 7.87
CA GLY A 491 7.71 19.15 8.00
C GLY A 491 7.83 20.52 7.31
N ARG A 492 8.81 20.70 6.41
CA ARG A 492 8.99 21.97 5.67
C ARG A 492 8.21 21.93 4.37
N VAL A 493 7.47 22.98 4.06
CA VAL A 493 6.86 23.18 2.75
C VAL A 493 7.96 23.40 1.71
N VAL A 494 8.03 22.50 0.72
CA VAL A 494 9.03 22.55 -0.37
C VAL A 494 8.47 23.30 -1.57
N ASP A 495 7.20 23.07 -1.91
CA ASP A 495 6.50 23.75 -2.99
C ASP A 495 4.99 23.80 -2.71
N THR A 496 4.26 24.67 -3.44
CA THR A 496 2.83 24.87 -3.29
C THR A 496 2.19 24.99 -4.66
N LEU A 497 1.18 24.15 -4.91
CA LEU A 497 0.30 24.25 -6.07
C LEU A 497 -1.00 24.93 -5.61
N ALA A 498 -1.30 26.12 -6.17
CA ALA A 498 -2.59 26.78 -5.99
C ALA A 498 -3.23 27.03 -7.35
N TYR A 499 -4.48 26.64 -7.51
CA TYR A 499 -5.22 26.82 -8.75
C TYR A 499 -6.65 27.26 -8.50
N ALA A 500 -7.22 27.99 -9.47
CA ALA A 500 -8.54 28.62 -9.32
C ALA A 500 -9.71 27.69 -9.64
N GLY A 501 -9.43 26.52 -10.23
CA GLY A 501 -10.47 25.60 -10.68
C GLY A 501 -11.32 26.10 -11.85
N THR A 502 -12.19 25.23 -12.35
CA THR A 502 -13.14 25.51 -13.43
C THR A 502 -14.47 24.83 -13.17
N PRO A 503 -15.23 25.28 -12.13
CA PRO A 503 -16.49 24.64 -11.80
C PRO A 503 -17.48 24.75 -12.96
N SER A 504 -18.23 23.67 -13.21
CA SER A 504 -19.27 23.62 -14.23
C SER A 504 -20.41 24.59 -13.90
N ASP A 505 -21.21 24.98 -14.91
CA ASP A 505 -22.38 25.82 -14.68
C ASP A 505 -23.37 25.16 -13.73
N GLN A 506 -23.47 23.83 -13.73
CA GLN A 506 -24.28 23.07 -12.79
C GLN A 506 -23.73 23.19 -11.37
N GLN A 507 -22.44 23.09 -11.16
CA GLN A 507 -21.83 23.33 -9.84
C GLN A 507 -22.07 24.75 -9.34
N ARG A 508 -21.96 25.73 -10.22
CA ARG A 508 -22.15 27.16 -9.85
C ARG A 508 -23.60 27.48 -9.52
N TRP A 509 -24.57 26.91 -10.24
CA TRP A 509 -25.91 27.47 -10.28
C TRP A 509 -27.04 26.50 -9.93
N LEU A 510 -26.82 25.19 -9.85
CA LEU A 510 -27.85 24.23 -9.50
C LEU A 510 -27.82 23.94 -7.99
N ARG A 511 -28.98 24.08 -7.32
CA ARG A 511 -29.09 23.86 -5.88
C ARG A 511 -30.27 22.96 -5.54
N ILE A 512 -30.14 22.15 -4.48
CA ILE A 512 -31.26 21.48 -3.82
C ILE A 512 -31.90 22.50 -2.91
N THR A 513 -33.18 22.77 -3.14
CA THR A 513 -33.94 23.82 -2.41
C THR A 513 -34.98 23.27 -1.47
N GLU A 514 -35.54 22.10 -1.75
CA GLU A 514 -36.56 21.49 -0.91
C GLU A 514 -36.46 19.96 -0.91
N ILE A 515 -36.69 19.35 0.26
CA ILE A 515 -36.69 17.89 0.45
C ILE A 515 -37.92 17.53 1.27
N MET A 516 -38.76 16.65 0.73
CA MET A 516 -39.85 15.99 1.43
C MET A 516 -39.44 14.57 1.76
N TYR A 517 -38.80 14.32 2.89
CA TYR A 517 -38.26 13.03 3.28
C TYR A 517 -39.22 12.17 4.11
N ASN A 518 -40.13 12.81 4.91
CA ASN A 518 -41.12 12.11 5.72
C ASN A 518 -42.50 12.74 5.56
N PRO A 519 -43.14 12.61 4.38
CA PRO A 519 -44.43 13.23 4.11
C PRO A 519 -45.58 12.60 4.91
N ALA A 520 -46.55 13.39 5.30
CA ALA A 520 -47.80 12.86 5.87
C ALA A 520 -48.52 11.98 4.85
N GLY A 521 -49.10 10.88 5.29
CA GLY A 521 -49.94 10.00 4.46
C GLY A 521 -51.27 10.66 4.06
N GLY A 522 -52.00 10.10 3.11
CA GLY A 522 -53.32 10.51 2.62
C GLY A 522 -53.47 10.34 1.12
N GLY A 523 -54.69 10.55 0.56
CA GLY A 523 -54.91 10.58 -0.86
C GLY A 523 -54.85 9.21 -1.61
N GLY A 524 -54.80 8.10 -0.88
CA GLY A 524 -54.81 6.77 -1.47
C GLY A 524 -53.45 6.18 -1.81
N TYR A 525 -52.37 6.85 -1.47
CA TYR A 525 -50.98 6.38 -1.61
C TYR A 525 -50.28 6.28 -0.24
N ASP A 526 -49.30 5.42 -0.17
CA ASP A 526 -48.39 5.33 0.99
C ASP A 526 -47.67 6.69 1.20
N SER A 527 -47.36 7.06 2.43
CA SER A 527 -46.70 8.33 2.73
C SER A 527 -45.41 8.53 1.93
N GLN A 528 -44.60 7.51 1.81
CA GLN A 528 -43.34 7.55 1.03
C GLN A 528 -43.55 7.86 -0.46
N ALA A 529 -44.72 7.54 -1.05
CA ALA A 529 -45.00 7.86 -2.45
C ALA A 529 -45.00 9.38 -2.72
N TYR A 530 -45.10 10.20 -1.68
CA TYR A 530 -45.08 11.66 -1.78
C TYR A 530 -43.70 12.27 -1.54
N GLU A 531 -42.64 11.45 -1.37
CA GLU A 531 -41.27 11.93 -1.26
C GLU A 531 -40.82 12.65 -2.53
N PHE A 532 -40.04 13.72 -2.37
CA PHE A 532 -39.45 14.43 -3.50
C PHE A 532 -38.19 15.22 -3.09
N VAL A 533 -37.38 15.53 -4.09
CA VAL A 533 -36.25 16.46 -4.03
C VAL A 533 -36.48 17.54 -5.10
N GLU A 534 -36.39 18.80 -4.73
CA GLU A 534 -36.47 19.92 -5.64
C GLU A 534 -35.09 20.49 -5.95
N LEU A 535 -34.84 20.73 -7.25
CA LEU A 535 -33.68 21.45 -7.73
C LEU A 535 -34.08 22.81 -8.28
N LYS A 536 -33.25 23.83 -8.04
CA LYS A 536 -33.44 25.20 -8.53
C LYS A 536 -32.21 25.69 -9.26
N ASN A 537 -32.44 26.36 -10.37
CA ASN A 537 -31.40 27.12 -11.06
C ASN A 537 -31.35 28.55 -10.46
N ILE A 538 -30.29 28.82 -9.69
CA ILE A 538 -30.06 30.15 -9.08
C ILE A 538 -29.29 31.11 -9.99
N GLY A 539 -28.84 30.64 -11.15
CA GLY A 539 -28.08 31.41 -12.13
C GLY A 539 -28.95 32.24 -13.05
N THR A 540 -28.34 33.02 -13.91
CA THR A 540 -29.01 33.95 -14.85
C THR A 540 -29.26 33.33 -16.25
N ALA A 541 -28.64 32.17 -16.55
CA ALA A 541 -28.79 31.45 -17.79
C ALA A 541 -29.57 30.15 -17.60
N THR A 542 -30.13 29.62 -18.70
CA THR A 542 -30.76 28.29 -18.68
C THR A 542 -29.69 27.21 -18.50
N LEU A 543 -29.89 26.32 -17.52
CA LEU A 543 -29.00 25.20 -17.23
C LEU A 543 -29.48 23.90 -17.88
N PRO A 544 -28.69 23.24 -18.72
CA PRO A 544 -28.95 21.85 -19.12
C PRO A 544 -28.70 20.91 -17.94
N LEU A 545 -29.58 19.93 -17.77
CA LEU A 545 -29.47 18.90 -16.72
C LEU A 545 -29.00 17.55 -17.27
N ASP A 546 -28.40 17.53 -18.45
CA ASP A 546 -27.90 16.34 -19.12
C ASP A 546 -26.91 15.58 -18.24
N GLY A 547 -27.27 14.35 -17.83
CA GLY A 547 -26.42 13.50 -16.99
C GLY A 547 -26.27 13.94 -15.53
N VAL A 548 -26.92 15.02 -15.09
CA VAL A 548 -27.02 15.36 -13.66
C VAL A 548 -27.74 14.25 -12.92
N LYS A 549 -27.25 13.88 -11.73
CA LYS A 549 -27.76 12.70 -11.02
C LYS A 549 -27.70 12.87 -9.51
N LEU A 550 -28.60 12.17 -8.81
CA LEU A 550 -28.53 11.88 -7.37
C LEU A 550 -27.91 10.49 -7.20
N THR A 551 -26.89 10.36 -6.39
CA THR A 551 -26.10 9.14 -6.22
C THR A 551 -26.06 8.60 -4.79
N GLU A 552 -26.38 9.43 -3.80
CA GLU A 552 -26.55 9.02 -2.41
C GLU A 552 -27.91 9.47 -1.85
N GLY A 553 -28.43 8.71 -0.91
CA GLY A 553 -29.80 8.80 -0.38
C GLY A 553 -30.76 8.10 -1.32
N VAL A 554 -31.00 8.68 -2.46
CA VAL A 554 -31.82 8.12 -3.54
C VAL A 554 -31.06 8.13 -4.84
N SER A 555 -31.46 7.26 -5.79
CA SER A 555 -30.82 7.18 -7.11
C SER A 555 -31.73 7.73 -8.19
N TYR A 556 -31.23 8.70 -8.95
CA TYR A 556 -31.88 9.30 -10.11
C TYR A 556 -30.83 9.85 -11.09
N ALA A 557 -31.11 9.80 -12.38
CA ALA A 557 -30.30 10.46 -13.39
C ALA A 557 -31.19 11.13 -14.45
N PHE A 558 -30.86 12.38 -14.79
CA PHE A 558 -31.49 13.04 -15.94
C PHE A 558 -31.04 12.35 -17.24
N PRO A 559 -31.98 12.13 -18.18
CA PRO A 559 -31.64 11.43 -19.44
C PRO A 559 -30.59 12.23 -20.23
N PRO A 560 -29.64 11.54 -20.88
CA PRO A 560 -28.63 12.15 -21.72
C PRO A 560 -29.24 12.76 -22.97
N GLY A 561 -28.55 13.73 -23.59
CA GLY A 561 -28.89 14.33 -24.87
C GLY A 561 -29.63 15.67 -24.78
N GLY A 562 -29.46 16.43 -23.71
CA GLY A 562 -29.84 17.86 -23.61
C GLY A 562 -31.34 18.16 -23.67
N LYS A 563 -32.19 17.18 -23.35
CA LYS A 563 -33.66 17.33 -23.47
C LYS A 563 -34.31 17.97 -22.26
N VAL A 564 -33.61 18.10 -21.15
CA VAL A 564 -34.11 18.71 -19.91
C VAL A 564 -33.18 19.86 -19.54
N SER A 565 -33.78 21.04 -19.34
CA SER A 565 -33.04 22.21 -18.86
C SER A 565 -33.92 22.98 -17.89
N VAL A 566 -33.34 23.80 -17.03
CA VAL A 566 -34.06 24.65 -16.06
C VAL A 566 -33.69 26.11 -16.32
N ALA A 567 -34.71 26.94 -16.57
CA ALA A 567 -34.47 28.36 -16.84
C ALA A 567 -34.01 29.10 -15.55
N SER A 568 -33.53 30.32 -15.70
CA SER A 568 -33.11 31.17 -14.58
C SER A 568 -34.26 31.30 -13.55
N GLY A 569 -33.99 31.00 -12.28
CA GLY A 569 -34.92 31.07 -11.18
C GLY A 569 -35.95 29.92 -11.14
N GLU A 570 -36.02 29.07 -12.12
CA GLU A 570 -36.99 27.98 -12.22
C GLU A 570 -36.60 26.78 -11.34
N CYS A 571 -37.59 26.07 -10.84
CA CYS A 571 -37.47 24.82 -10.11
C CYS A 571 -37.86 23.62 -10.96
N ILE A 572 -37.32 22.44 -10.63
CA ILE A 572 -37.71 21.13 -11.16
C ILE A 572 -37.72 20.09 -10.04
N VAL A 573 -38.78 19.31 -9.95
CA VAL A 573 -38.97 18.35 -8.86
C VAL A 573 -38.72 16.92 -9.35
N ILE A 574 -37.89 16.18 -8.64
CA ILE A 574 -37.67 14.75 -8.80
C ILE A 574 -38.54 14.05 -7.77
N ALA A 575 -39.58 13.38 -8.21
CA ALA A 575 -40.57 12.73 -7.32
C ALA A 575 -40.32 11.20 -7.29
N ARG A 576 -40.65 10.58 -6.17
CA ARG A 576 -40.64 9.13 -6.03
C ARG A 576 -41.80 8.48 -6.82
N ASN A 577 -42.95 9.10 -6.81
CA ASN A 577 -44.16 8.68 -7.54
C ASN A 577 -44.84 9.87 -8.18
N ARG A 578 -44.81 9.97 -9.48
CA ARG A 578 -45.39 11.09 -10.23
C ARG A 578 -46.90 11.22 -10.06
N ALA A 579 -47.64 10.08 -10.03
CA ALA A 579 -49.09 10.12 -9.87
C ALA A 579 -49.49 10.63 -8.46
N ALA A 580 -48.85 10.13 -7.41
CA ALA A 580 -49.04 10.61 -6.05
C ALA A 580 -48.70 12.10 -5.92
N PHE A 581 -47.56 12.51 -6.51
CA PHE A 581 -47.13 13.92 -6.51
C PHE A 581 -48.18 14.82 -7.20
N THR A 582 -48.62 14.44 -8.44
CA THR A 582 -49.60 15.23 -9.18
C THR A 582 -50.96 15.28 -8.49
N ASP A 583 -51.36 14.20 -7.84
CA ASP A 583 -52.60 14.16 -7.04
C ASP A 583 -52.56 15.19 -5.88
N ARG A 584 -51.45 15.35 -5.23
CA ARG A 584 -51.29 16.25 -4.07
C ARG A 584 -51.01 17.69 -4.45
N TYR A 585 -50.14 17.94 -5.43
CA TYR A 585 -49.59 19.25 -5.77
C TYR A 585 -50.12 19.85 -7.08
N GLY A 586 -50.92 19.07 -7.83
CA GLY A 586 -51.46 19.51 -9.13
C GLY A 586 -50.45 19.28 -10.27
N ALA A 587 -50.88 19.61 -11.49
CA ALA A 587 -50.08 19.41 -12.70
C ALA A 587 -49.17 20.58 -13.07
N ASP A 588 -49.29 21.71 -12.35
CA ASP A 588 -48.57 22.95 -12.66
C ASP A 588 -47.11 22.93 -12.16
N VAL A 589 -46.78 22.06 -11.20
CA VAL A 589 -45.40 21.89 -10.72
C VAL A 589 -44.59 21.10 -11.72
N ARG A 590 -43.47 21.64 -12.13
CA ARG A 590 -42.61 21.01 -13.11
C ARG A 590 -41.89 19.77 -12.58
N LEU A 591 -42.23 18.60 -13.12
CA LEU A 591 -41.63 17.33 -12.75
C LEU A 591 -40.52 16.92 -13.70
N ALA A 592 -39.43 16.40 -13.13
CA ALA A 592 -38.37 15.72 -13.86
C ALA A 592 -38.90 14.47 -14.60
N PRO A 593 -38.30 14.05 -15.74
CA PRO A 593 -38.69 12.81 -16.41
C PRO A 593 -38.37 11.59 -15.55
N GLY A 594 -39.33 10.67 -15.42
CA GLY A 594 -39.13 9.47 -14.59
C GLY A 594 -39.34 9.72 -13.08
N VAL A 595 -38.74 8.88 -12.25
CA VAL A 595 -38.84 8.89 -10.79
C VAL A 595 -37.50 8.44 -10.21
N PHE A 596 -37.19 8.83 -8.97
CA PHE A 596 -36.04 8.26 -8.30
C PHE A 596 -36.36 6.86 -7.73
N THR A 597 -35.31 6.08 -7.47
CA THR A 597 -35.38 4.78 -6.79
C THR A 597 -34.77 4.89 -5.39
N GLY A 598 -35.21 4.03 -4.48
CA GLY A 598 -34.91 4.13 -3.07
C GLY A 598 -35.95 4.93 -2.29
N ASN A 599 -35.69 5.25 -1.05
CA ASN A 599 -36.51 6.06 -0.16
C ASN A 599 -35.60 7.05 0.55
N LEU A 600 -36.09 8.24 0.80
CA LEU A 600 -35.44 9.17 1.71
C LEU A 600 -35.57 8.67 3.16
N ASP A 601 -34.47 8.53 3.88
CA ASP A 601 -34.48 8.02 5.26
C ASP A 601 -35.12 9.04 6.20
N ASN A 602 -36.15 8.60 6.92
CA ASN A 602 -36.88 9.48 7.87
C ASN A 602 -36.02 9.99 9.03
N ALA A 603 -34.96 9.24 9.41
CA ALA A 603 -34.02 9.66 10.46
C ALA A 603 -32.91 10.59 9.95
N GLY A 604 -32.81 10.73 8.63
CA GLY A 604 -31.81 11.57 7.97
C GLY A 604 -30.65 10.77 7.34
N GLU A 605 -30.25 11.21 6.18
CA GLU A 605 -29.18 10.58 5.41
C GLU A 605 -28.40 11.60 4.57
N LYS A 606 -27.34 11.14 3.93
CA LYS A 606 -26.54 11.91 2.99
C LYS A 606 -27.26 11.97 1.64
N ILE A 607 -27.31 13.15 1.05
CA ILE A 607 -27.74 13.36 -0.34
C ILE A 607 -26.57 13.93 -1.12
N LYS A 608 -26.32 13.36 -2.31
CA LYS A 608 -25.29 13.82 -3.22
C LYS A 608 -25.88 14.09 -4.60
N LEU A 609 -25.65 15.30 -5.10
CA LEU A 609 -25.98 15.72 -6.46
C LEU A 609 -24.69 15.87 -7.24
N GLU A 610 -24.60 15.18 -8.37
CA GLU A 610 -23.43 15.19 -9.25
C GLU A 610 -23.77 15.66 -10.66
N ASP A 611 -22.81 16.27 -11.35
CA ASP A 611 -22.94 16.57 -12.77
C ASP A 611 -22.66 15.34 -13.65
N ARG A 612 -22.72 15.49 -14.97
CA ARG A 612 -22.51 14.39 -15.93
C ARG A 612 -21.11 13.76 -15.86
N THR A 613 -20.14 14.49 -15.34
CA THR A 613 -18.74 14.08 -15.22
C THR A 613 -18.39 13.59 -13.82
N ASN A 614 -19.40 13.31 -13.00
CA ASN A 614 -19.34 12.86 -11.60
C ASN A 614 -18.77 13.89 -10.62
N ASN A 615 -18.63 15.15 -11.04
CA ASN A 615 -18.23 16.21 -10.12
C ASN A 615 -19.36 16.53 -9.16
N THR A 616 -19.05 16.64 -7.89
CA THR A 616 -20.02 17.02 -6.86
C THR A 616 -20.53 18.44 -7.09
N ILE A 617 -21.83 18.57 -7.28
CA ILE A 617 -22.53 19.87 -7.31
C ILE A 617 -22.85 20.28 -5.88
N LEU A 618 -23.42 19.34 -5.10
CA LEU A 618 -23.82 19.57 -3.72
C LEU A 618 -23.87 18.25 -2.97
N GLU A 619 -23.36 18.23 -1.73
CA GLU A 619 -23.38 17.06 -0.87
C GLU A 619 -23.62 17.52 0.57
N PHE A 620 -24.57 16.90 1.29
CA PHE A 620 -24.87 17.22 2.69
C PHE A 620 -25.68 16.10 3.34
N LYS A 621 -25.69 16.08 4.68
CA LYS A 621 -26.49 15.12 5.45
C LYS A 621 -27.59 15.84 6.24
N TYR A 622 -28.87 15.69 5.82
CA TYR A 622 -30.00 16.18 6.61
C TYR A 622 -30.28 15.24 7.80
N ARG A 623 -31.01 15.79 8.81
CA ARG A 623 -31.45 15.05 10.01
C ARG A 623 -32.86 15.44 10.37
N ASP A 624 -33.66 14.48 10.84
CA ASP A 624 -35.03 14.68 11.38
C ASP A 624 -35.10 15.71 12.52
N THR A 625 -34.06 15.74 13.35
CA THR A 625 -33.94 16.67 14.49
C THR A 625 -33.71 18.12 14.09
N TRP A 626 -33.46 18.41 12.81
CA TRP A 626 -33.25 19.81 12.39
C TRP A 626 -34.49 20.66 12.46
N ARG A 627 -35.65 20.10 12.07
CA ARG A 627 -36.97 20.74 12.08
C ARG A 627 -38.03 19.69 12.40
N PRO A 628 -38.51 19.61 13.66
CA PRO A 628 -39.44 18.55 14.06
C PRO A 628 -40.73 18.51 13.23
N GLU A 629 -41.14 19.67 12.66
CA GLU A 629 -42.34 19.78 11.82
C GLU A 629 -42.19 18.99 10.49
N THR A 630 -40.94 18.73 10.05
CA THR A 630 -40.67 17.99 8.81
C THR A 630 -40.63 16.47 9.01
N ASP A 631 -40.68 16.01 10.27
CA ASP A 631 -40.69 14.59 10.62
C ASP A 631 -42.14 14.08 10.78
N GLY A 632 -42.77 13.74 9.64
CA GLY A 632 -44.09 13.11 9.59
C GLY A 632 -45.28 14.04 9.82
N LEU A 633 -45.06 15.34 10.13
CA LEU A 633 -46.17 16.31 10.29
C LEU A 633 -46.59 17.00 8.99
N GLY A 634 -46.00 16.56 7.87
CA GLY A 634 -46.36 16.97 6.53
C GLY A 634 -45.62 18.18 5.98
N TYR A 635 -44.72 18.77 6.72
CA TYR A 635 -43.87 19.86 6.21
C TYR A 635 -42.62 19.29 5.53
N SER A 636 -42.14 19.98 4.50
CA SER A 636 -40.83 19.69 3.87
C SER A 636 -39.72 20.50 4.52
N LEU A 637 -38.51 20.09 4.30
CA LEU A 637 -37.31 20.82 4.68
C LEU A 637 -36.90 21.73 3.51
N THR A 638 -36.90 23.06 3.70
CA THR A 638 -36.56 24.06 2.68
C THR A 638 -35.32 24.84 3.07
N ILE A 639 -34.41 25.12 2.10
CA ILE A 639 -33.25 25.98 2.32
C ILE A 639 -33.70 27.44 2.48
N LYS A 640 -33.12 28.20 3.42
CA LYS A 640 -33.46 29.59 3.64
C LYS A 640 -32.92 30.54 2.57
N ASP A 641 -31.72 30.29 2.12
CA ASP A 641 -31.04 31.05 1.08
C ASP A 641 -30.31 30.09 0.10
N ALA A 642 -30.91 29.90 -1.06
CA ALA A 642 -30.35 29.06 -2.10
C ALA A 642 -29.16 29.73 -2.81
N THR A 643 -28.94 31.03 -2.62
CA THR A 643 -27.87 31.82 -3.27
C THR A 643 -26.62 31.94 -2.40
N ASP A 644 -26.61 31.36 -1.20
CA ASP A 644 -25.43 31.33 -0.33
C ASP A 644 -24.25 30.71 -1.06
N PRO A 645 -23.11 31.40 -1.20
CA PRO A 645 -21.93 30.89 -1.88
C PRO A 645 -21.21 29.79 -1.09
N ASP A 646 -21.44 29.68 0.21
CA ASP A 646 -20.87 28.67 1.07
C ASP A 646 -21.75 27.39 1.05
N LEU A 647 -21.35 26.42 0.22
CA LEU A 647 -22.10 25.17 0.05
C LEU A 647 -22.09 24.29 1.31
N ASP A 648 -21.14 24.47 2.23
CA ASP A 648 -21.11 23.75 3.51
C ASP A 648 -22.29 24.15 4.43
N ARG A 649 -22.99 25.23 4.09
CA ARG A 649 -24.20 25.64 4.78
C ARG A 649 -25.32 24.60 4.66
N TRP A 650 -25.38 23.85 3.56
CA TRP A 650 -26.37 22.78 3.39
C TRP A 650 -26.26 21.68 4.44
N ASP A 651 -25.07 21.46 4.98
CA ASP A 651 -24.83 20.49 6.07
C ASP A 651 -25.09 21.07 7.48
N LYS A 652 -25.69 22.27 7.58
CA LYS A 652 -25.95 22.95 8.85
C LYS A 652 -27.45 23.17 9.05
N SER A 653 -27.98 22.74 10.20
CA SER A 653 -29.40 22.91 10.55
C SER A 653 -29.87 24.36 10.44
N GLY A 654 -29.01 25.33 10.76
CA GLY A 654 -29.33 26.76 10.72
C GLY A 654 -29.72 27.31 9.35
N ALA A 655 -29.25 26.65 8.26
CA ALA A 655 -29.58 27.06 6.89
C ALA A 655 -30.96 26.57 6.40
N TRP A 656 -31.55 25.61 7.08
CA TRP A 656 -32.84 25.04 6.71
C TRP A 656 -34.00 25.54 7.58
N GLN A 657 -35.20 25.42 7.10
CA GLN A 657 -36.45 25.68 7.79
C GLN A 657 -37.53 24.71 7.34
N ALA A 658 -38.63 24.61 8.09
CA ALA A 658 -39.83 23.95 7.61
C ALA A 658 -40.50 24.77 6.52
N SER A 659 -41.16 24.15 5.55
CA SER A 659 -41.98 24.82 4.55
C SER A 659 -43.07 25.67 5.21
N SER A 660 -43.56 26.67 4.51
CA SER A 660 -44.57 27.64 5.07
C SER A 660 -45.95 27.01 5.31
N ARG A 661 -46.19 25.83 4.78
CA ARG A 661 -47.46 25.10 4.89
C ARG A 661 -47.26 23.59 4.90
N PRO A 662 -48.19 22.82 5.51
CA PRO A 662 -48.21 21.36 5.35
C PRO A 662 -48.35 20.98 3.88
N GLY A 663 -47.69 19.91 3.50
CA GLY A 663 -47.58 19.45 2.11
C GLY A 663 -46.30 19.90 1.41
N GLY A 664 -45.59 20.88 1.96
CA GLY A 664 -44.41 21.45 1.30
C GLY A 664 -44.77 22.63 0.39
N SER A 665 -43.76 23.12 -0.35
CA SER A 665 -43.87 24.29 -1.24
C SER A 665 -43.18 24.04 -2.62
N PRO A 666 -43.31 22.84 -3.22
CA PRO A 666 -42.58 22.55 -4.44
C PRO A 666 -42.98 23.48 -5.60
N GLY A 667 -41.97 23.96 -6.35
CA GLY A 667 -42.13 24.86 -7.49
C GLY A 667 -42.16 26.36 -7.12
N THR A 668 -41.80 26.74 -5.88
CA THR A 668 -41.89 28.16 -5.43
C THR A 668 -40.55 28.78 -5.11
#